data_1060ef9fe63140d438644961bdf8c067
#
_entry.id   1060ef9fe63140d438644961bdf8c067
#
_cell.length_a   1.000
_cell.length_b   1.000
_cell.length_c   1.000
_cell.angle_alpha   90.00
_cell.angle_beta   90.00
_cell.angle_gamma   90.00
#
_symmetry.space_group_name_H-M   'P 1'
#
loop_
_entity.id
_entity.type
_entity.pdbx_description
1 polymer ?
#
loop_
_entity_poly.entity_id
_entity_poly.type
_entity_poly.pdbx_seq_one_letter_code
_entity_poly.pdbx_strand_id
1 'polypeptide(L)'
;MHHHHPPYHLRRKSHNFLFTNLKMAAAAAASSAATVTASPTTASPACVSAATAGLPSAATSSTPVLSPTAAITAATAYCPSMLPTRKRPRRTYFTGDSSTGLGCSPAAHYLLYELPDEVLLTIFSYLYERDLCHVAQVCKRFYTIANDNELWKNLYQGLYEYDLPLFNPSPCKFDFVQPEECDYDNPWKESFKQLYHGVHVRENYHKHGGKETGRSVAYFETIQAAFDYCDDMERPLVLIHSGVYRTRLIIETNISLIGAAPGNVAENVILEEERESTVLFNEGAQQAYLGYVTIKFSPHSCNDTVQHHKHYALEIQENCAPTIEHCIIRSVSHLGAAVSVSGPGADPGIRHCEISDCENVGLIITDRAQGHYEDNEISRNALAGIWVKNYANPIMRRNHIHHGKDVGIFCFDGGQGYFEANDIHNNRIAGFEVKAQANPTVVRCEIHNGQTGGIYVHEHGMGQFIENKIHSNKYAGVWITSNSNPTIRRNEIYNGLQGGVYIFGDGRGLIEHNNIYGNALAGIQIRTNSDPIVRHNKIHDGQHGGIYVHEKGQGLIECNEVYANTLAGVWITTGSTPTLRRNRIHSGKQVGVYFYDNGHGLLEDNDIFNHLYSGVQIRTGSNPIIRRNKIWGGQNGGVLVYNGGLGLLEQNEIFDNAMAGVWIKTDSNPILRRNKIYDGREAGICIFNGVKGCWRRMKFSEMHKQVF
;
A
#
# COMPACT_ATOMS: atom_id res chain seq x y z
N MET A 1 26.33 -9.20 -22.19
CA MET A 1 26.95 -8.08 -21.43
C MET A 1 26.59 -8.30 -19.98
N HIS A 2 27.56 -8.65 -19.17
CA HIS A 2 27.33 -9.01 -17.77
C HIS A 2 27.06 -7.76 -16.94
N HIS A 3 25.84 -7.59 -16.49
CA HIS A 3 25.52 -6.62 -15.45
C HIS A 3 25.77 -7.23 -14.07
N HIS A 4 26.88 -6.81 -13.46
CA HIS A 4 27.18 -7.12 -12.08
C HIS A 4 26.14 -6.48 -11.15
N HIS A 5 25.35 -7.30 -10.47
CA HIS A 5 24.60 -6.87 -9.31
C HIS A 5 25.56 -6.61 -8.15
N PRO A 6 25.41 -5.54 -7.38
CA PRO A 6 26.22 -5.36 -6.17
C PRO A 6 25.93 -6.50 -5.18
N PRO A 7 26.95 -7.04 -4.54
CA PRO A 7 26.78 -8.15 -3.61
C PRO A 7 25.93 -7.73 -2.39
N TYR A 8 25.23 -8.66 -1.83
CA TYR A 8 24.33 -8.56 -0.68
C TYR A 8 24.90 -7.73 0.50
N HIS A 9 26.22 -7.76 0.70
CA HIS A 9 26.93 -6.98 1.70
C HIS A 9 26.90 -5.46 1.49
N LEU A 10 26.85 -4.99 0.25
CA LEU A 10 26.74 -3.56 -0.05
C LEU A 10 25.34 -3.03 0.24
N ARG A 11 24.32 -3.87 0.11
CA ARG A 11 22.95 -3.51 0.41
C ARG A 11 22.67 -3.40 1.91
N ARG A 12 23.21 -4.30 2.72
CA ARG A 12 23.17 -4.18 4.18
C ARG A 12 23.86 -2.90 4.68
N LYS A 13 24.96 -2.51 4.00
CA LYS A 13 25.63 -1.24 4.31
C LYS A 13 24.82 -0.02 3.87
N SER A 14 24.16 -0.05 2.72
CA SER A 14 23.31 1.05 2.29
C SER A 14 22.03 1.20 3.17
N HIS A 15 21.41 0.11 3.57
CA HIS A 15 20.28 0.13 4.49
C HIS A 15 20.68 0.58 5.89
N ASN A 16 21.83 0.14 6.40
CA ASN A 16 22.35 0.63 7.68
C ASN A 16 22.74 2.11 7.60
N PHE A 17 23.27 2.57 6.48
CA PHE A 17 23.57 3.96 6.24
C PHE A 17 22.29 4.81 6.15
N LEU A 18 21.27 4.28 5.50
CA LEU A 18 19.94 4.86 5.45
C LEU A 18 19.32 4.96 6.85
N PHE A 19 19.37 3.89 7.60
CA PHE A 19 18.84 3.82 8.97
C PHE A 19 19.58 4.79 9.91
N THR A 20 20.88 4.90 9.74
CA THR A 20 21.72 5.83 10.51
C THR A 20 21.43 7.27 10.12
N ASN A 21 21.35 7.58 8.82
CA ASN A 21 21.03 8.91 8.34
C ASN A 21 19.58 9.32 8.69
N LEU A 22 18.64 8.40 8.61
CA LEU A 22 17.25 8.63 9.04
C LEU A 22 17.19 8.91 10.56
N LYS A 23 17.93 8.17 11.38
CA LYS A 23 18.01 8.40 12.83
C LYS A 23 18.72 9.72 13.15
N MET A 24 19.81 10.03 12.46
CA MET A 24 20.55 11.29 12.68
C MET A 24 19.74 12.50 12.22
N ALA A 25 19.06 12.42 11.10
CA ALA A 25 18.17 13.47 10.62
C ALA A 25 16.97 13.68 11.57
N ALA A 26 16.43 12.61 12.10
CA ALA A 26 15.35 12.65 13.09
C ALA A 26 15.82 13.25 14.43
N ALA A 27 17.02 12.89 14.88
CA ALA A 27 17.63 13.44 16.09
C ALA A 27 17.96 14.93 15.92
N ALA A 28 18.45 15.35 14.77
CA ALA A 28 18.70 16.74 14.44
C ALA A 28 17.42 17.58 14.42
N ALA A 29 16.34 17.05 13.86
CA ALA A 29 15.03 17.68 13.88
C ALA A 29 14.46 17.83 15.30
N ALA A 30 14.64 16.82 16.14
CA ALA A 30 14.23 16.85 17.55
C ALA A 30 15.10 17.80 18.39
N SER A 31 16.40 17.85 18.14
CA SER A 31 17.34 18.73 18.85
C SER A 31 17.11 20.19 18.51
N SER A 32 16.79 20.53 17.26
CA SER A 32 16.44 21.89 16.88
C SER A 32 15.10 22.35 17.48
N ALA A 33 14.18 21.43 17.71
CA ALA A 33 12.93 21.70 18.42
C ALA A 33 13.18 22.05 19.91
N ALA A 34 14.10 21.36 20.56
CA ALA A 34 14.44 21.59 21.95
C ALA A 34 15.14 22.93 22.20
N THR A 35 15.92 23.43 21.24
CA THR A 35 16.63 24.72 21.36
C THR A 35 15.70 25.93 21.24
N VAL A 36 14.52 25.77 20.68
CA VAL A 36 13.60 26.89 20.45
C VAL A 36 12.59 27.07 21.59
N THR A 37 12.37 26.04 22.41
CA THR A 37 11.50 26.13 23.60
C THR A 37 12.14 26.92 24.78
N ALA A 38 13.42 27.21 24.72
CA ALA A 38 14.14 27.93 25.76
C ALA A 38 14.37 29.44 25.40
N SER A 39 13.31 30.14 25.01
CA SER A 39 13.35 31.61 25.01
C SER A 39 12.87 32.10 26.37
N PRO A 40 13.66 32.80 27.15
CA PRO A 40 13.18 33.39 28.38
C PRO A 40 12.16 34.48 28.01
N THR A 41 10.93 34.25 28.35
CA THR A 41 9.93 35.31 28.48
C THR A 41 10.37 36.23 29.59
N THR A 42 10.99 37.37 29.26
CA THR A 42 11.00 38.50 30.17
C THR A 42 9.62 39.11 30.19
N ALA A 43 8.78 38.53 31.05
CA ALA A 43 7.58 39.20 31.49
C ALA A 43 7.98 40.34 32.41
N SER A 44 7.60 41.54 32.09
CA SER A 44 7.52 42.64 33.03
C SER A 44 6.51 42.32 34.12
N PRO A 45 6.80 42.60 35.38
CA PRO A 45 5.88 42.37 36.47
C PRO A 45 4.82 43.49 36.49
N ALA A 46 3.58 43.13 36.36
CA ALA A 46 2.48 43.96 36.82
C ALA A 46 1.60 43.13 37.76
N CYS A 47 1.65 43.57 39.01
CA CYS A 47 0.80 43.26 40.13
C CYS A 47 -0.62 42.75 39.80
N VAL A 48 -1.10 41.75 40.53
CA VAL A 48 -1.95 41.94 41.74
C VAL A 48 -2.60 40.62 42.15
N SER A 49 -2.42 40.33 43.40
CA SER A 49 -3.26 39.72 44.44
C SER A 49 -4.04 38.42 44.21
N ALA A 50 -3.75 37.65 45.18
CA ALA A 50 -4.35 36.45 45.73
C ALA A 50 -5.89 36.39 45.79
N ALA A 51 -6.40 35.23 45.54
CA ALA A 51 -7.50 34.69 46.33
C ALA A 51 -7.39 33.15 46.36
N THR A 52 -7.16 32.70 47.56
CA THR A 52 -7.23 31.32 48.05
C THR A 52 -8.66 30.82 48.12
N ALA A 53 -8.88 29.61 47.73
CA ALA A 53 -9.82 28.61 48.32
C ALA A 53 -9.97 27.48 47.28
N GLY A 54 -9.69 26.28 47.59
CA GLY A 54 -10.08 25.39 48.62
C GLY A 54 -10.48 24.09 47.89
N LEU A 55 -9.68 23.06 48.06
CA LEU A 55 -10.08 21.69 47.77
C LEU A 55 -11.20 21.27 48.72
N PRO A 56 -12.08 20.36 48.32
CA PRO A 56 -12.03 19.08 49.01
C PRO A 56 -12.09 17.87 48.11
N SER A 57 -11.40 16.88 48.62
CA SER A 57 -11.38 15.48 48.29
C SER A 57 -12.71 14.76 48.57
N ALA A 58 -12.96 13.73 47.84
CA ALA A 58 -13.51 12.42 48.22
C ALA A 58 -14.49 11.95 47.15
N ALA A 59 -14.43 10.83 46.75
CA ALA A 59 -14.53 9.47 47.09
C ALA A 59 -15.11 8.63 45.95
N THR A 60 -14.40 7.64 45.64
CA THR A 60 -14.80 6.31 45.18
C THR A 60 -16.27 6.01 44.90
N SER A 61 -16.56 5.55 43.70
CA SER A 61 -17.43 4.39 43.51
C SER A 61 -17.13 3.66 42.22
N SER A 62 -16.66 2.46 42.40
CA SER A 62 -16.50 1.40 41.43
C SER A 62 -17.85 0.85 41.02
N THR A 63 -18.10 0.74 39.71
CA THR A 63 -18.98 -0.29 39.20
C THR A 63 -18.40 -0.89 37.94
N PRO A 64 -18.41 -2.21 37.81
CA PRO A 64 -17.74 -2.90 36.72
C PRO A 64 -18.60 -2.97 35.48
N VAL A 65 -18.01 -2.62 34.35
CA VAL A 65 -18.62 -2.90 33.06
C VAL A 65 -18.36 -4.36 32.72
N LEU A 66 -19.41 -5.13 32.70
CA LEU A 66 -19.47 -6.50 32.22
C LEU A 66 -19.09 -6.54 30.74
N SER A 67 -18.01 -7.24 30.44
CA SER A 67 -17.72 -7.71 29.08
C SER A 67 -18.70 -8.84 28.74
N PRO A 68 -19.23 -8.90 27.52
CA PRO A 68 -19.99 -10.05 27.07
C PRO A 68 -19.03 -11.20 26.80
N THR A 69 -19.13 -12.23 27.59
CA THR A 69 -18.59 -13.56 27.35
C THR A 69 -19.09 -14.06 26.00
N ALA A 70 -18.16 -14.27 25.08
CA ALA A 70 -18.40 -15.06 23.91
C ALA A 70 -18.70 -16.49 24.31
N ALA A 71 -19.89 -16.95 24.05
CA ALA A 71 -20.25 -18.34 24.16
C ALA A 71 -19.47 -19.12 23.09
N ILE A 72 -18.45 -19.82 23.53
CA ILE A 72 -17.82 -20.87 22.73
C ILE A 72 -18.81 -22.02 22.68
N THR A 73 -19.60 -22.08 21.65
CA THR A 73 -20.23 -23.34 21.23
C THR A 73 -19.14 -24.21 20.63
N ALA A 74 -18.75 -25.21 21.37
CA ALA A 74 -17.95 -26.31 20.87
C ALA A 74 -18.72 -26.96 19.70
N ALA A 75 -18.35 -26.58 18.49
CA ALA A 75 -18.66 -27.40 17.34
C ALA A 75 -17.78 -28.64 17.45
N THR A 76 -18.38 -29.72 17.92
CA THR A 76 -17.81 -31.05 17.78
C THR A 76 -17.47 -31.24 16.31
N ALA A 77 -16.18 -31.38 16.04
CA ALA A 77 -15.69 -31.84 14.78
C ALA A 77 -16.36 -33.19 14.45
N TYR A 78 -17.37 -33.14 13.60
CA TYR A 78 -17.80 -34.30 12.87
C TYR A 78 -16.72 -34.54 11.80
N CYS A 79 -15.79 -35.39 12.16
CA CYS A 79 -15.02 -36.12 11.17
C CYS A 79 -16.05 -36.85 10.30
N PRO A 80 -16.12 -36.63 9.01
CA PRO A 80 -16.94 -37.51 8.15
C PRO A 80 -16.20 -38.82 8.06
N SER A 81 -16.37 -39.63 9.12
CA SER A 81 -16.01 -41.01 9.08
C SER A 81 -16.88 -41.68 8.04
N MET A 82 -16.21 -42.05 6.96
CA MET A 82 -16.63 -43.10 6.07
C MET A 82 -18.10 -43.03 5.63
N LEU A 83 -18.35 -42.29 4.59
CA LEU A 83 -19.38 -42.69 3.65
C LEU A 83 -19.04 -44.13 3.21
N PRO A 84 -19.96 -45.08 3.35
CA PRO A 84 -19.70 -46.43 2.93
C PRO A 84 -19.26 -46.38 1.46
N THR A 85 -18.10 -46.92 1.19
CA THR A 85 -17.62 -47.17 -0.17
C THR A 85 -18.77 -47.80 -0.94
N ARG A 86 -19.30 -47.05 -1.90
CA ARG A 86 -20.36 -47.55 -2.81
C ARG A 86 -19.81 -48.77 -3.53
N LYS A 87 -20.00 -49.95 -2.98
CA LYS A 87 -19.77 -51.19 -3.70
C LYS A 87 -20.89 -51.30 -4.72
N ARG A 88 -20.59 -51.02 -5.98
CA ARG A 88 -21.49 -51.36 -7.08
C ARG A 88 -21.77 -52.84 -7.02
N PRO A 89 -23.02 -53.25 -7.17
CA PRO A 89 -23.30 -54.67 -7.48
C PRO A 89 -22.59 -55.01 -8.80
N ARG A 90 -21.80 -56.07 -8.79
CA ARG A 90 -21.17 -56.61 -10.00
C ARG A 90 -22.26 -56.80 -11.06
N ARG A 91 -22.12 -56.10 -12.20
CA ARG A 91 -22.84 -56.46 -13.41
C ARG A 91 -22.40 -57.86 -13.78
N THR A 92 -23.20 -58.88 -13.50
CA THR A 92 -23.09 -60.16 -14.14
C THR A 92 -23.56 -59.97 -15.59
N TYR A 93 -22.60 -59.94 -16.49
CA TYR A 93 -22.94 -60.12 -17.91
C TYR A 93 -23.47 -61.54 -18.08
N PHE A 94 -24.76 -61.67 -18.31
CA PHE A 94 -25.31 -62.86 -18.87
C PHE A 94 -24.84 -62.94 -20.32
N THR A 95 -23.86 -63.81 -20.60
CA THR A 95 -23.64 -64.36 -21.91
C THR A 95 -24.74 -65.43 -22.08
N GLY A 96 -25.88 -64.99 -22.59
CA GLY A 96 -26.95 -65.89 -22.94
C GLY A 96 -26.96 -66.05 -24.42
N ASP A 97 -26.79 -67.28 -24.82
CA ASP A 97 -26.99 -67.78 -26.17
C ASP A 97 -28.40 -67.47 -26.70
N SER A 98 -28.43 -67.19 -27.97
CA SER A 98 -29.57 -66.91 -28.79
C SER A 98 -30.69 -67.95 -28.68
N SER A 99 -31.88 -67.40 -28.79
CA SER A 99 -33.15 -68.05 -29.07
C SER A 99 -34.03 -68.40 -27.88
N THR A 100 -34.87 -67.49 -27.51
CA THR A 100 -36.31 -67.58 -27.39
C THR A 100 -36.86 -66.19 -26.95
N GLY A 101 -37.80 -65.67 -27.72
CA GLY A 101 -38.53 -64.45 -27.40
C GLY A 101 -39.30 -64.60 -26.09
N LEU A 102 -38.81 -63.91 -25.07
CA LEU A 102 -39.61 -63.63 -23.90
C LEU A 102 -39.72 -62.15 -23.82
N GLY A 103 -40.89 -61.65 -24.13
CA GLY A 103 -41.26 -60.25 -23.98
C GLY A 103 -40.92 -59.76 -22.61
N CYS A 104 -40.24 -58.63 -22.55
CA CYS A 104 -40.12 -57.81 -21.37
C CYS A 104 -41.49 -57.67 -20.72
N SER A 105 -41.65 -58.24 -19.54
CA SER A 105 -42.94 -58.25 -18.83
C SER A 105 -43.38 -56.81 -18.64
N PRO A 106 -44.58 -56.42 -19.02
CA PRO A 106 -45.09 -55.02 -18.78
C PRO A 106 -45.09 -54.64 -17.29
N ALA A 107 -45.08 -55.65 -16.40
CA ALA A 107 -45.07 -55.41 -14.95
C ALA A 107 -43.88 -54.70 -14.41
N ALA A 108 -42.68 -54.81 -15.01
CA ALA A 108 -41.48 -54.10 -14.53
C ALA A 108 -41.51 -52.58 -14.88
N HIS A 109 -42.20 -52.23 -15.96
CA HIS A 109 -42.39 -50.84 -16.34
C HIS A 109 -43.36 -50.10 -15.42
N TYR A 110 -44.43 -50.79 -14.97
CA TYR A 110 -45.41 -50.21 -14.05
C TYR A 110 -44.86 -50.00 -12.66
N LEU A 111 -43.96 -50.82 -12.15
CA LEU A 111 -43.42 -50.76 -10.82
C LEU A 111 -42.59 -49.44 -10.62
N LEU A 112 -41.82 -48.99 -11.60
CA LEU A 112 -41.05 -47.77 -11.52
C LEU A 112 -41.92 -46.50 -11.54
N TYR A 113 -43.10 -46.53 -12.18
CA TYR A 113 -44.02 -45.41 -12.21
C TYR A 113 -44.84 -45.26 -10.92
N GLU A 114 -44.99 -46.33 -10.17
CA GLU A 114 -45.74 -46.35 -8.91
C GLU A 114 -44.90 -46.01 -7.69
N LEU A 115 -43.56 -45.97 -7.82
CA LEU A 115 -42.68 -45.62 -6.71
C LEU A 115 -42.78 -44.11 -6.38
N PRO A 116 -42.78 -43.73 -5.08
CA PRO A 116 -42.69 -42.34 -4.66
C PRO A 116 -41.43 -41.68 -5.18
N ASP A 117 -41.46 -40.36 -5.31
CA ASP A 117 -40.32 -39.56 -5.84
C ASP A 117 -39.09 -39.72 -4.97
N GLU A 118 -39.20 -39.84 -3.65
CA GLU A 118 -38.10 -40.03 -2.71
C GLU A 118 -37.37 -41.35 -2.93
N VAL A 119 -38.13 -42.42 -3.31
CA VAL A 119 -37.55 -43.72 -3.63
C VAL A 119 -36.82 -43.66 -4.97
N LEU A 120 -37.41 -43.02 -5.96
CA LEU A 120 -36.77 -42.80 -7.25
C LEU A 120 -35.49 -41.91 -7.11
N LEU A 121 -35.54 -40.88 -6.29
CA LEU A 121 -34.38 -40.03 -5.97
C LEU A 121 -33.26 -40.89 -5.36
N THR A 122 -33.60 -41.76 -4.42
CA THR A 122 -32.65 -42.70 -3.80
C THR A 122 -32.06 -43.66 -4.85
N ILE A 123 -32.87 -44.21 -5.74
CA ILE A 123 -32.37 -45.06 -6.83
C ILE A 123 -31.44 -44.27 -7.76
N PHE A 124 -31.84 -43.08 -8.15
CA PHE A 124 -31.03 -42.22 -9.04
C PHE A 124 -29.71 -41.75 -8.39
N SER A 125 -29.65 -41.68 -7.08
CA SER A 125 -28.41 -41.36 -6.37
C SER A 125 -27.30 -42.40 -6.57
N TYR A 126 -27.61 -43.60 -7.05
CA TYR A 126 -26.64 -44.64 -7.41
C TYR A 126 -26.17 -44.53 -8.87
N LEU A 127 -26.78 -43.65 -9.67
CA LEU A 127 -26.43 -43.52 -11.09
C LEU A 127 -25.27 -42.53 -11.26
N TYR A 128 -24.51 -42.69 -12.33
CA TYR A 128 -23.52 -41.73 -12.76
C TYR A 128 -24.14 -40.67 -13.68
N GLU A 129 -23.40 -39.62 -13.96
CA GLU A 129 -23.81 -38.47 -14.74
C GLU A 129 -24.42 -38.82 -16.10
N ARG A 130 -23.85 -39.79 -16.83
CA ARG A 130 -24.37 -40.26 -18.12
C ARG A 130 -25.69 -40.95 -17.98
N ASP A 131 -25.79 -41.86 -17.02
CA ASP A 131 -27.02 -42.60 -16.76
C ASP A 131 -28.15 -41.67 -16.33
N LEU A 132 -27.84 -40.64 -15.49
CA LEU A 132 -28.81 -39.61 -15.11
C LEU A 132 -29.29 -38.82 -16.31
N CYS A 133 -28.41 -38.44 -17.22
CA CYS A 133 -28.78 -37.74 -18.45
C CYS A 133 -29.67 -38.61 -19.37
N HIS A 134 -29.44 -39.91 -19.42
CA HIS A 134 -30.32 -40.86 -20.17
C HIS A 134 -31.68 -40.99 -19.50
N VAL A 135 -31.72 -41.19 -18.18
CA VAL A 135 -32.96 -41.30 -17.41
C VAL A 135 -33.80 -40.00 -17.52
N ALA A 136 -33.16 -38.82 -17.55
CA ALA A 136 -33.84 -37.54 -17.74
C ALA A 136 -34.61 -37.46 -19.09
N GLN A 137 -34.24 -38.24 -20.07
CA GLN A 137 -34.90 -38.25 -21.41
C GLN A 137 -36.11 -39.18 -21.48
N VAL A 138 -36.39 -40.00 -20.47
CA VAL A 138 -37.44 -41.02 -20.49
C VAL A 138 -38.84 -40.39 -20.37
N CYS A 139 -39.06 -39.53 -19.38
CA CYS A 139 -40.32 -38.82 -19.18
C CYS A 139 -40.15 -37.56 -18.33
N LYS A 140 -41.15 -36.67 -18.31
CA LYS A 140 -41.11 -35.42 -17.55
C LYS A 140 -40.85 -35.61 -16.05
N ARG A 141 -41.45 -36.62 -15.44
CA ARG A 141 -41.23 -36.93 -14.02
C ARG A 141 -39.77 -37.31 -13.75
N PHE A 142 -39.22 -38.20 -14.55
CA PHE A 142 -37.83 -38.63 -14.42
C PHE A 142 -36.88 -37.48 -14.74
N TYR A 143 -37.21 -36.59 -15.66
CA TYR A 143 -36.47 -35.37 -15.92
C TYR A 143 -36.36 -34.48 -14.67
N THR A 144 -37.48 -34.25 -13.99
CA THR A 144 -37.50 -33.42 -12.76
C THR A 144 -36.64 -34.04 -11.66
N ILE A 145 -36.82 -35.36 -11.41
CA ILE A 145 -36.04 -36.06 -10.36
C ILE A 145 -34.56 -36.17 -10.72
N ALA A 146 -34.22 -36.47 -11.96
CA ALA A 146 -32.82 -36.56 -12.42
C ALA A 146 -32.09 -35.22 -12.46
N ASN A 147 -32.80 -34.10 -12.43
CA ASN A 147 -32.24 -32.75 -12.33
C ASN A 147 -32.26 -32.16 -10.91
N ASP A 148 -32.53 -33.00 -9.92
CA ASP A 148 -32.51 -32.57 -8.52
C ASP A 148 -31.16 -32.01 -8.10
N ASN A 149 -31.18 -30.91 -7.36
CA ASN A 149 -29.97 -30.19 -6.93
C ASN A 149 -29.05 -31.04 -6.05
N GLU A 150 -29.62 -31.82 -5.11
CA GLU A 150 -28.82 -32.64 -4.20
C GLU A 150 -28.15 -33.82 -4.92
N LEU A 151 -28.79 -34.38 -5.96
CA LEU A 151 -28.15 -35.41 -6.78
C LEU A 151 -26.91 -34.90 -7.48
N TRP A 152 -27.02 -33.75 -8.13
CA TRP A 152 -25.90 -33.17 -8.87
C TRP A 152 -24.84 -32.63 -7.95
N LYS A 153 -25.20 -32.06 -6.79
CA LYS A 153 -24.26 -31.66 -5.74
C LYS A 153 -23.41 -32.85 -5.28
N ASN A 154 -24.04 -33.98 -4.98
CA ASN A 154 -23.33 -35.19 -4.53
C ASN A 154 -22.38 -35.72 -5.62
N LEU A 155 -22.80 -35.73 -6.87
CA LEU A 155 -21.95 -36.13 -7.99
C LEU A 155 -20.77 -35.18 -8.19
N TYR A 156 -21.05 -33.89 -8.13
CA TYR A 156 -20.08 -32.83 -8.28
C TYR A 156 -19.01 -32.90 -7.17
N GLN A 157 -19.42 -32.92 -5.92
CA GLN A 157 -18.53 -33.03 -4.78
C GLN A 157 -17.72 -34.34 -4.79
N GLY A 158 -18.30 -35.41 -5.26
CA GLY A 158 -17.60 -36.69 -5.40
C GLY A 158 -16.52 -36.70 -6.50
N LEU A 159 -16.61 -35.81 -7.49
CA LEU A 159 -15.67 -35.75 -8.60
C LEU A 159 -14.67 -34.61 -8.44
N TYR A 160 -15.12 -33.40 -8.14
CA TYR A 160 -14.31 -32.20 -8.08
C TYR A 160 -13.88 -31.81 -6.66
N GLU A 161 -14.54 -32.35 -5.64
CA GLU A 161 -14.27 -32.10 -4.21
C GLU A 161 -14.53 -30.67 -3.76
N TYR A 162 -15.11 -29.80 -4.58
CA TYR A 162 -15.41 -28.43 -4.22
C TYR A 162 -16.68 -28.29 -3.38
N ASP A 163 -16.67 -27.34 -2.46
CA ASP A 163 -17.83 -27.00 -1.62
C ASP A 163 -18.83 -26.06 -2.33
N LEU A 164 -18.41 -25.39 -3.38
CA LEU A 164 -19.20 -24.47 -4.19
C LEU A 164 -19.11 -24.81 -5.69
N PRO A 165 -20.11 -24.47 -6.50
CA PRO A 165 -20.02 -24.58 -7.94
C PRO A 165 -18.96 -23.66 -8.52
N LEU A 166 -18.08 -24.20 -9.33
CA LEU A 166 -17.05 -23.45 -10.06
C LEU A 166 -17.47 -23.26 -11.51
N PHE A 167 -17.53 -22.01 -11.95
CA PHE A 167 -17.88 -21.68 -13.33
C PHE A 167 -16.68 -21.19 -14.11
N ASN A 168 -16.65 -21.49 -15.40
CA ASN A 168 -15.68 -21.01 -16.37
C ASN A 168 -16.40 -20.21 -17.46
N PRO A 169 -16.77 -18.94 -17.18
CA PRO A 169 -17.55 -18.13 -18.12
C PRO A 169 -16.76 -17.70 -19.36
N SER A 170 -15.44 -17.68 -19.27
CA SER A 170 -14.54 -17.31 -20.36
C SER A 170 -13.16 -17.93 -20.16
N PRO A 171 -12.32 -18.01 -21.18
CA PRO A 171 -10.93 -18.44 -21.04
C PRO A 171 -10.22 -17.65 -19.92
N CYS A 172 -9.42 -18.32 -19.11
CA CYS A 172 -8.65 -17.74 -18.00
C CYS A 172 -9.52 -17.05 -16.93
N LYS A 173 -10.78 -17.49 -16.79
CA LYS A 173 -11.65 -16.98 -15.74
C LYS A 173 -12.42 -18.15 -15.09
N PHE A 174 -12.22 -18.30 -13.79
CA PHE A 174 -12.87 -19.32 -12.98
C PHE A 174 -13.38 -18.69 -11.68
N ASP A 175 -14.70 -18.75 -11.48
CA ASP A 175 -15.34 -18.13 -10.34
C ASP A 175 -16.17 -19.14 -9.56
N PHE A 176 -15.96 -19.23 -8.24
CA PHE A 176 -16.88 -19.89 -7.34
C PHE A 176 -18.07 -18.98 -7.06
N VAL A 177 -19.29 -19.52 -7.21
CA VAL A 177 -20.50 -18.74 -7.02
C VAL A 177 -21.40 -19.43 -5.99
N GLN A 178 -22.01 -18.68 -5.10
CA GLN A 178 -23.01 -19.21 -4.19
C GLN A 178 -24.23 -19.69 -5.00
N PRO A 179 -24.79 -20.88 -4.70
CA PRO A 179 -25.91 -21.41 -5.45
C PRO A 179 -27.12 -20.47 -5.52
N GLU A 180 -27.34 -19.67 -4.45
CA GLU A 180 -28.46 -18.72 -4.35
C GLU A 180 -28.26 -17.45 -5.22
N GLU A 181 -27.04 -17.16 -5.61
CA GLU A 181 -26.66 -16.00 -6.43
C GLU A 181 -26.59 -16.34 -7.92
N CYS A 182 -26.87 -17.59 -8.27
CA CYS A 182 -26.68 -18.12 -9.61
C CYS A 182 -27.97 -18.08 -10.42
N ASP A 183 -27.91 -17.65 -11.67
CA ASP A 183 -29.03 -17.58 -12.60
C ASP A 183 -29.47 -18.98 -13.17
N TYR A 184 -28.76 -20.05 -12.83
CA TYR A 184 -29.05 -21.38 -13.33
C TYR A 184 -30.02 -22.15 -12.40
N ASP A 185 -30.98 -22.86 -12.98
CA ASP A 185 -31.93 -23.71 -12.24
C ASP A 185 -31.22 -24.78 -11.38
N ASN A 186 -30.11 -25.33 -11.91
CA ASN A 186 -29.24 -26.25 -11.20
C ASN A 186 -27.78 -25.86 -11.37
N PRO A 187 -27.24 -25.04 -10.44
CA PRO A 187 -25.85 -24.56 -10.47
C PRO A 187 -24.82 -25.69 -10.48
N TRP A 188 -25.06 -26.77 -9.73
CA TRP A 188 -24.17 -27.92 -9.63
C TRP A 188 -24.04 -28.68 -10.93
N LYS A 189 -25.18 -28.89 -11.61
CA LYS A 189 -25.22 -29.54 -12.91
C LYS A 189 -24.52 -28.72 -13.99
N GLU A 190 -24.77 -27.40 -14.00
CA GLU A 190 -24.15 -26.51 -14.99
C GLU A 190 -22.64 -26.42 -14.79
N SER A 191 -22.17 -26.25 -13.54
CA SER A 191 -20.77 -26.33 -13.22
C SER A 191 -20.14 -27.66 -13.63
N PHE A 192 -20.79 -28.74 -13.29
CA PHE A 192 -20.36 -30.10 -13.68
C PHE A 192 -20.17 -30.22 -15.21
N LYS A 193 -21.10 -29.71 -15.98
CA LYS A 193 -21.06 -29.70 -17.44
C LYS A 193 -19.89 -28.88 -17.99
N GLN A 194 -19.64 -27.69 -17.44
CA GLN A 194 -18.53 -26.80 -17.85
C GLN A 194 -17.15 -27.43 -17.57
N LEU A 195 -17.02 -28.17 -16.48
CA LEU A 195 -15.75 -28.79 -16.07
C LEU A 195 -15.56 -30.23 -16.59
N TYR A 196 -16.53 -30.79 -17.27
CA TYR A 196 -16.58 -32.24 -17.61
C TYR A 196 -15.43 -32.71 -18.51
N HIS A 197 -14.91 -31.83 -19.34
CA HIS A 197 -13.77 -32.11 -20.22
C HIS A 197 -12.41 -32.14 -19.49
N GLY A 198 -12.39 -31.77 -18.23
CA GLY A 198 -11.18 -31.67 -17.42
C GLY A 198 -10.52 -33.04 -17.17
N VAL A 199 -9.20 -32.99 -17.11
CA VAL A 199 -8.36 -34.15 -16.78
C VAL A 199 -7.97 -34.04 -15.31
N HIS A 200 -8.05 -35.14 -14.58
CA HIS A 200 -7.80 -35.14 -13.13
C HIS A 200 -6.42 -35.70 -12.80
N VAL A 201 -5.73 -35.08 -11.87
CA VAL A 201 -4.48 -35.57 -11.30
C VAL A 201 -4.70 -35.87 -9.83
N ARG A 202 -4.42 -37.10 -9.43
CA ARG A 202 -4.46 -37.55 -8.03
C ARG A 202 -3.20 -38.29 -7.68
N GLU A 203 -2.51 -37.85 -6.65
CA GLU A 203 -1.41 -38.61 -6.07
C GLU A 203 -1.95 -39.96 -5.52
N ASN A 204 -1.22 -41.01 -5.75
CA ASN A 204 -1.57 -42.37 -5.30
C ASN A 204 -2.93 -42.94 -5.84
N TYR A 205 -3.35 -42.52 -7.01
CA TYR A 205 -4.58 -43.01 -7.64
C TYR A 205 -4.66 -44.53 -7.65
N HIS A 206 -3.56 -45.25 -7.90
CA HIS A 206 -3.49 -46.69 -7.88
C HIS A 206 -3.60 -47.33 -6.49
N LYS A 207 -3.28 -46.63 -5.43
CA LYS A 207 -3.38 -47.13 -4.04
C LYS A 207 -4.81 -47.11 -3.52
N HIS A 208 -5.65 -46.26 -4.03
CA HIS A 208 -7.06 -46.20 -3.64
C HIS A 208 -7.98 -47.15 -4.42
N GLY A 209 -7.40 -48.04 -5.19
CA GLY A 209 -7.93 -49.25 -5.69
C GLY A 209 -9.26 -49.21 -6.44
N GLY A 210 -9.19 -49.30 -7.68
CA GLY A 210 -10.31 -49.71 -8.49
C GLY A 210 -10.55 -48.78 -9.64
N LYS A 211 -10.29 -49.28 -10.80
CA LYS A 211 -10.91 -48.75 -12.01
C LYS A 211 -12.38 -48.56 -11.70
N GLU A 212 -12.82 -47.35 -11.49
CA GLU A 212 -14.24 -47.01 -11.51
C GLU A 212 -14.73 -47.25 -12.94
N THR A 213 -15.12 -48.46 -13.19
CA THR A 213 -15.67 -48.86 -14.46
C THR A 213 -16.99 -48.15 -14.66
N GLY A 214 -16.98 -47.10 -15.47
CA GLY A 214 -18.19 -46.36 -15.84
C GLY A 214 -18.08 -44.84 -15.94
N ARG A 215 -17.03 -44.25 -15.45
CA ARG A 215 -16.74 -42.82 -15.68
C ARG A 215 -15.79 -42.65 -16.88
N SER A 216 -16.11 -41.72 -17.76
CA SER A 216 -15.26 -41.36 -18.91
C SER A 216 -14.26 -40.29 -18.61
N VAL A 217 -13.97 -40.05 -17.34
CA VAL A 217 -13.04 -39.03 -16.88
C VAL A 217 -11.62 -39.61 -16.82
N ALA A 218 -10.64 -38.89 -17.36
CA ALA A 218 -9.26 -39.32 -17.35
C ALA A 218 -8.58 -38.95 -16.03
N TYR A 219 -7.91 -39.91 -15.42
CA TYR A 219 -7.10 -39.72 -14.19
C TYR A 219 -5.63 -40.03 -14.44
N PHE A 220 -4.77 -39.20 -13.88
CA PHE A 220 -3.32 -39.38 -13.93
C PHE A 220 -2.70 -39.25 -12.54
N GLU A 221 -1.61 -39.92 -12.32
CA GLU A 221 -0.87 -39.92 -11.08
C GLU A 221 0.08 -38.70 -10.99
N THR A 222 0.54 -38.21 -12.13
CA THR A 222 1.46 -37.07 -12.23
C THR A 222 0.88 -35.96 -13.11
N ILE A 223 1.28 -34.72 -12.80
CA ILE A 223 0.86 -33.55 -13.61
C ILE A 223 1.45 -33.65 -15.02
N GLN A 224 2.69 -34.13 -15.17
CA GLN A 224 3.32 -34.28 -16.47
C GLN A 224 2.59 -35.25 -17.38
N ALA A 225 2.12 -36.38 -16.85
CA ALA A 225 1.34 -37.34 -17.60
C ALA A 225 0.00 -36.73 -18.08
N ALA A 226 -0.62 -35.90 -17.28
CA ALA A 226 -1.81 -35.14 -17.68
C ALA A 226 -1.49 -34.14 -18.79
N PHE A 227 -0.37 -33.44 -18.71
CA PHE A 227 0.07 -32.52 -19.76
C PHE A 227 0.29 -33.24 -21.10
N ASP A 228 1.01 -34.36 -21.08
CA ASP A 228 1.29 -35.16 -22.28
C ASP A 228 -0.02 -35.66 -22.93
N TYR A 229 -0.99 -35.98 -22.13
CA TYR A 229 -2.34 -36.36 -22.62
C TYR A 229 -3.09 -35.20 -23.25
N CYS A 230 -2.86 -33.98 -22.77
CA CYS A 230 -3.55 -32.75 -23.18
C CYS A 230 -2.94 -32.07 -24.41
N ASP A 231 -1.78 -32.51 -24.91
CA ASP A 231 -1.04 -31.84 -25.98
C ASP A 231 -1.84 -31.57 -27.26
N ASP A 232 -2.76 -32.45 -27.61
CA ASP A 232 -3.63 -32.31 -28.77
C ASP A 232 -4.98 -31.62 -28.51
N MET A 233 -5.19 -31.13 -27.28
CA MET A 233 -6.46 -30.47 -26.90
C MET A 233 -6.45 -28.99 -27.16
N GLU A 234 -7.55 -28.45 -27.68
CA GLU A 234 -7.68 -27.04 -28.00
C GLU A 234 -7.71 -26.14 -26.75
N ARG A 235 -8.31 -26.61 -25.65
CA ARG A 235 -8.44 -25.91 -24.36
C ARG A 235 -8.33 -26.89 -23.22
N PRO A 236 -7.13 -27.35 -22.92
CA PRO A 236 -6.95 -28.34 -21.87
C PRO A 236 -7.21 -27.74 -20.48
N LEU A 237 -7.98 -28.48 -19.69
CA LEU A 237 -8.22 -28.19 -18.28
C LEU A 237 -7.67 -29.35 -17.44
N VAL A 238 -6.81 -29.04 -16.50
CA VAL A 238 -6.25 -30.01 -15.55
C VAL A 238 -6.67 -29.64 -14.13
N LEU A 239 -7.31 -30.56 -13.47
CA LEU A 239 -7.77 -30.47 -12.09
C LEU A 239 -6.80 -31.25 -11.20
N ILE A 240 -6.09 -30.54 -10.33
CA ILE A 240 -5.07 -31.10 -9.45
C ILE A 240 -5.69 -31.28 -8.06
N HIS A 241 -5.90 -32.53 -7.65
CA HIS A 241 -6.50 -32.85 -6.36
C HIS A 241 -5.53 -32.70 -5.19
N SER A 242 -6.06 -32.73 -3.97
CA SER A 242 -5.29 -32.58 -2.73
C SER A 242 -4.03 -33.44 -2.71
N GLY A 243 -2.93 -32.88 -2.33
CA GLY A 243 -1.65 -33.55 -2.22
C GLY A 243 -0.46 -32.62 -2.30
N VAL A 244 0.72 -33.18 -2.15
CA VAL A 244 2.02 -32.50 -2.32
C VAL A 244 2.71 -33.05 -3.56
N TYR A 245 2.77 -32.24 -4.59
CA TYR A 245 3.38 -32.61 -5.87
C TYR A 245 4.80 -32.05 -5.97
N ARG A 246 5.77 -32.91 -5.85
CA ARG A 246 7.19 -32.54 -5.95
C ARG A 246 7.65 -32.65 -7.39
N THR A 247 7.35 -31.60 -8.13
CA THR A 247 7.62 -31.55 -9.56
C THR A 247 7.83 -30.11 -10.02
N ARG A 248 8.69 -29.96 -11.01
CA ARG A 248 8.82 -28.72 -11.76
C ARG A 248 7.80 -28.69 -12.87
N LEU A 249 7.06 -27.58 -12.97
CA LEU A 249 6.11 -27.35 -14.06
C LEU A 249 6.66 -26.34 -15.05
N ILE A 250 6.78 -26.74 -16.31
CA ILE A 250 7.12 -25.85 -17.42
C ILE A 250 5.86 -25.73 -18.29
N ILE A 251 5.34 -24.50 -18.41
CA ILE A 251 4.09 -24.23 -19.13
C ILE A 251 4.42 -23.39 -20.36
N GLU A 252 4.21 -23.97 -21.54
CA GLU A 252 4.50 -23.38 -22.86
C GLU A 252 3.25 -23.26 -23.73
N THR A 253 2.10 -23.66 -23.24
CA THR A 253 0.84 -23.69 -23.94
C THR A 253 -0.28 -23.04 -23.15
N ASN A 254 -1.43 -22.82 -23.80
CA ASN A 254 -2.60 -22.21 -23.19
C ASN A 254 -3.43 -23.24 -22.38
N ILE A 255 -2.81 -23.83 -21.38
CA ILE A 255 -3.44 -24.80 -20.48
C ILE A 255 -4.01 -24.11 -19.24
N SER A 256 -5.13 -24.61 -18.73
CA SER A 256 -5.70 -24.21 -17.46
C SER A 256 -5.44 -25.28 -16.40
N LEU A 257 -4.80 -24.86 -15.30
CA LEU A 257 -4.45 -25.68 -14.15
C LEU A 257 -5.17 -25.16 -12.92
N ILE A 258 -5.96 -26.00 -12.25
CA ILE A 258 -6.74 -25.59 -11.10
C ILE A 258 -6.62 -26.62 -9.99
N GLY A 259 -6.41 -26.18 -8.77
CA GLY A 259 -6.51 -27.03 -7.60
C GLY A 259 -7.95 -27.52 -7.38
N ALA A 260 -8.12 -28.73 -6.94
CA ALA A 260 -9.40 -29.35 -6.62
C ALA A 260 -9.34 -30.02 -5.24
N ALA A 261 -9.99 -29.40 -4.28
CA ALA A 261 -10.01 -29.87 -2.90
C ALA A 261 -11.21 -29.29 -2.16
N PRO A 262 -11.67 -29.91 -1.07
CA PRO A 262 -12.66 -29.31 -0.19
C PRO A 262 -12.05 -28.19 0.66
N GLY A 263 -12.88 -27.28 1.15
CA GLY A 263 -12.46 -26.19 2.04
C GLY A 263 -11.60 -25.15 1.33
N ASN A 264 -10.48 -24.77 1.93
CA ASN A 264 -9.51 -23.87 1.31
C ASN A 264 -8.66 -24.65 0.28
N VAL A 265 -9.06 -24.58 -0.96
CA VAL A 265 -8.48 -25.36 -2.07
C VAL A 265 -6.98 -25.12 -2.19
N ALA A 266 -6.55 -23.86 -2.17
CA ALA A 266 -5.14 -23.49 -2.37
C ALA A 266 -4.20 -24.06 -1.28
N GLU A 267 -4.66 -24.17 -0.05
CA GLU A 267 -3.85 -24.73 1.05
C GLU A 267 -3.65 -26.26 0.93
N ASN A 268 -4.56 -26.94 0.25
CA ASN A 268 -4.57 -28.40 0.17
C ASN A 268 -3.89 -28.95 -1.08
N VAL A 269 -3.59 -28.11 -2.06
CA VAL A 269 -2.92 -28.49 -3.31
C VAL A 269 -1.57 -27.78 -3.36
N ILE A 270 -0.48 -28.50 -3.13
CA ILE A 270 0.85 -27.94 -2.97
C ILE A 270 1.76 -28.41 -4.10
N LEU A 271 2.31 -27.44 -4.83
CA LEU A 271 3.37 -27.65 -5.83
C LEU A 271 4.70 -27.22 -5.19
N GLU A 272 5.66 -28.11 -5.08
CA GLU A 272 6.92 -27.88 -4.38
C GLU A 272 8.12 -28.35 -5.22
N GLU A 273 9.19 -27.57 -5.24
CA GLU A 273 10.46 -27.88 -5.88
C GLU A 273 11.64 -27.40 -5.02
N GLU A 274 12.76 -28.05 -5.17
CA GLU A 274 13.97 -27.82 -4.35
C GLU A 274 15.19 -27.37 -5.15
N ARG A 275 15.23 -27.59 -6.44
CA ARG A 275 16.42 -27.36 -7.29
C ARG A 275 16.27 -26.22 -8.27
N GLU A 276 15.12 -26.09 -8.85
CA GLU A 276 14.82 -25.11 -9.89
C GLU A 276 13.48 -24.42 -9.62
N SER A 277 13.13 -23.42 -10.42
CA SER A 277 11.85 -22.73 -10.28
C SER A 277 10.68 -23.71 -10.34
N THR A 278 9.79 -23.63 -9.37
CA THR A 278 8.69 -24.61 -9.23
C THR A 278 7.73 -24.54 -10.41
N VAL A 279 7.29 -23.35 -10.78
CA VAL A 279 6.44 -23.10 -11.95
C VAL A 279 7.11 -22.10 -12.86
N LEU A 280 7.33 -22.47 -14.10
CA LEU A 280 7.93 -21.65 -15.14
C LEU A 280 6.99 -21.50 -16.33
N PHE A 281 6.66 -20.26 -16.68
CA PHE A 281 5.95 -19.92 -17.90
C PHE A 281 6.94 -19.45 -18.96
N ASN A 282 7.03 -20.20 -20.06
CA ASN A 282 7.83 -19.88 -21.23
C ASN A 282 6.98 -19.29 -22.36
N GLU A 283 7.64 -18.85 -23.41
CA GLU A 283 7.01 -18.34 -24.62
C GLU A 283 5.93 -19.31 -25.16
N GLY A 284 4.78 -18.76 -25.48
CA GLY A 284 3.59 -19.55 -25.90
C GLY A 284 2.45 -19.59 -24.87
N ALA A 285 2.72 -19.33 -23.60
CA ALA A 285 1.72 -19.30 -22.54
C ALA A 285 0.96 -17.96 -22.49
N GLN A 286 0.26 -17.58 -23.55
CA GLN A 286 -0.45 -16.29 -23.65
C GLN A 286 -1.81 -16.27 -22.92
N GLN A 287 -2.48 -17.40 -22.89
CA GLN A 287 -3.78 -17.58 -22.22
C GLN A 287 -3.77 -18.78 -21.28
N ALA A 288 -2.62 -19.04 -20.68
CA ALA A 288 -2.51 -20.05 -19.63
C ALA A 288 -3.16 -19.54 -18.34
N TYR A 289 -3.68 -20.47 -17.55
CA TYR A 289 -4.29 -20.19 -16.25
C TYR A 289 -3.71 -21.11 -15.18
N LEU A 290 -3.42 -20.55 -14.03
CA LEU A 290 -3.04 -21.31 -12.83
C LEU A 290 -3.80 -20.72 -11.63
N GLY A 291 -4.59 -21.55 -10.96
CA GLY A 291 -5.39 -21.10 -9.84
C GLY A 291 -5.55 -22.11 -8.73
N TYR A 292 -5.82 -21.61 -7.53
CA TYR A 292 -6.17 -22.41 -6.35
C TYR A 292 -5.13 -23.45 -5.96
N VAL A 293 -3.85 -23.08 -6.00
CA VAL A 293 -2.74 -23.93 -5.58
C VAL A 293 -1.75 -23.16 -4.70
N THR A 294 -1.02 -23.87 -3.86
CA THR A 294 0.18 -23.34 -3.21
C THR A 294 1.39 -23.65 -4.07
N ILE A 295 2.16 -22.61 -4.39
CA ILE A 295 3.41 -22.73 -5.15
C ILE A 295 4.56 -22.45 -4.18
N LYS A 296 5.42 -23.42 -3.95
CA LYS A 296 6.46 -23.37 -2.95
C LYS A 296 7.82 -23.74 -3.55
N PHE A 297 8.81 -22.91 -3.27
CA PHE A 297 10.20 -23.18 -3.59
C PHE A 297 11.01 -23.28 -2.31
N SER A 298 11.58 -24.45 -2.05
CA SER A 298 12.30 -24.77 -0.80
C SER A 298 13.67 -25.37 -1.14
N PRO A 299 14.67 -24.55 -1.52
CA PRO A 299 16.00 -25.07 -1.87
C PRO A 299 16.70 -25.71 -0.67
N HIS A 300 17.36 -26.84 -0.90
CA HIS A 300 18.21 -27.42 0.13
C HIS A 300 19.38 -26.51 0.47
N SER A 301 19.69 -26.36 1.73
CA SER A 301 20.87 -25.64 2.24
C SER A 301 22.14 -26.45 2.04
N CYS A 302 22.37 -26.99 0.86
CA CYS A 302 23.65 -27.62 0.55
C CYS A 302 24.67 -26.54 0.23
N ASN A 303 25.85 -26.69 0.83
CA ASN A 303 27.04 -25.85 0.68
C ASN A 303 27.62 -25.82 -0.77
N ASP A 304 26.79 -25.87 -1.78
CA ASP A 304 27.24 -25.85 -3.15
C ASP A 304 27.48 -24.42 -3.61
N THR A 305 28.72 -24.06 -3.59
CA THR A 305 29.33 -22.80 -3.95
C THR A 305 29.17 -22.41 -5.43
N VAL A 306 28.26 -23.04 -6.18
CA VAL A 306 28.11 -22.80 -7.61
C VAL A 306 26.64 -22.82 -8.06
N GLN A 307 25.80 -22.00 -7.44
CA GLN A 307 24.53 -21.70 -8.08
C GLN A 307 24.63 -20.35 -8.80
N HIS A 308 24.96 -20.38 -10.07
CA HIS A 308 25.02 -19.18 -10.92
C HIS A 308 23.65 -18.67 -11.37
N HIS A 309 22.58 -19.40 -11.13
CA HIS A 309 21.23 -19.06 -11.55
C HIS A 309 20.29 -18.87 -10.34
N LYS A 310 19.46 -17.83 -10.43
CA LYS A 310 18.40 -17.61 -9.45
C LYS A 310 17.19 -18.43 -9.83
N HIS A 311 16.56 -19.05 -8.85
CA HIS A 311 15.33 -19.79 -9.00
C HIS A 311 14.23 -19.19 -8.12
N TYR A 312 12.99 -19.39 -8.53
CA TYR A 312 11.82 -18.75 -7.96
C TYR A 312 10.71 -19.78 -7.71
N ALA A 313 9.75 -19.46 -6.87
CA ALA A 313 8.54 -20.27 -6.78
C ALA A 313 7.74 -20.18 -8.09
N LEU A 314 7.54 -18.96 -8.57
CA LEU A 314 6.87 -18.69 -9.84
C LEU A 314 7.76 -17.80 -10.71
N GLU A 315 8.02 -18.23 -11.94
CA GLU A 315 8.83 -17.51 -12.91
C GLU A 315 8.05 -17.32 -14.21
N ILE A 316 7.90 -16.07 -14.63
CA ILE A 316 7.24 -15.69 -15.88
C ILE A 316 8.25 -14.97 -16.73
N GLN A 317 8.57 -15.55 -17.89
CA GLN A 317 9.56 -15.05 -18.84
C GLN A 317 8.94 -14.13 -19.90
N GLU A 318 9.78 -13.66 -20.80
CA GLU A 318 9.36 -12.78 -21.89
C GLU A 318 8.25 -13.39 -22.76
N ASN A 319 7.42 -12.54 -23.33
CA ASN A 319 6.32 -12.91 -24.21
C ASN A 319 5.28 -13.87 -23.60
N CYS A 320 5.15 -13.90 -22.29
CA CYS A 320 4.13 -14.68 -21.57
C CYS A 320 3.07 -13.78 -20.94
N ALA A 321 1.83 -14.18 -20.99
CA ALA A 321 0.71 -13.46 -20.39
C ALA A 321 -0.26 -14.40 -19.63
N PRO A 322 0.23 -15.25 -18.71
CA PRO A 322 -0.63 -16.13 -17.95
C PRO A 322 -1.49 -15.36 -16.94
N THR A 323 -2.59 -15.99 -16.56
CA THR A 323 -3.42 -15.54 -15.42
C THR A 323 -3.16 -16.45 -14.23
N ILE A 324 -2.80 -15.87 -13.10
CA ILE A 324 -2.56 -16.56 -11.83
C ILE A 324 -3.51 -15.99 -10.80
N GLU A 325 -4.41 -16.82 -10.27
CA GLU A 325 -5.45 -16.39 -9.32
C GLU A 325 -5.54 -17.32 -8.11
N HIS A 326 -5.85 -16.74 -6.96
CA HIS A 326 -6.12 -17.50 -5.72
C HIS A 326 -5.01 -18.49 -5.34
N CYS A 327 -3.77 -18.14 -5.64
CA CYS A 327 -2.60 -18.95 -5.28
C CYS A 327 -1.93 -18.42 -4.02
N ILE A 328 -1.31 -19.33 -3.28
CA ILE A 328 -0.41 -19.03 -2.16
C ILE A 328 1.01 -19.29 -2.64
N ILE A 329 1.86 -18.26 -2.63
CA ILE A 329 3.20 -18.33 -3.19
C ILE A 329 4.23 -18.05 -2.11
N ARG A 330 5.13 -19.01 -1.88
CA ARG A 330 6.16 -18.92 -0.85
C ARG A 330 7.51 -19.41 -1.35
N SER A 331 8.57 -18.78 -0.88
CA SER A 331 9.93 -19.19 -1.17
C SER A 331 10.83 -19.02 0.06
N VAL A 332 11.59 -20.02 0.39
CA VAL A 332 12.62 -19.95 1.44
C VAL A 332 14.01 -19.67 0.85
N SER A 333 14.11 -19.34 -0.43
CA SER A 333 15.34 -18.97 -1.08
C SER A 333 15.86 -17.62 -0.60
N HIS A 334 17.14 -17.55 -0.23
CA HIS A 334 17.82 -16.29 0.09
C HIS A 334 18.38 -15.58 -1.15
N LEU A 335 18.36 -16.21 -2.32
CA LEU A 335 19.01 -15.72 -3.55
C LEU A 335 18.03 -15.06 -4.52
N GLY A 336 16.80 -15.53 -4.59
CA GLY A 336 15.79 -15.06 -5.52
C GLY A 336 14.48 -14.67 -4.84
N ALA A 337 13.68 -13.86 -5.53
CA ALA A 337 12.31 -13.53 -5.12
C ALA A 337 11.40 -14.77 -5.12
N ALA A 338 10.23 -14.68 -4.49
CA ALA A 338 9.24 -15.74 -4.63
C ALA A 338 8.64 -15.76 -6.04
N VAL A 339 8.31 -14.59 -6.58
CA VAL A 339 7.77 -14.42 -7.94
C VAL A 339 8.70 -13.54 -8.76
N SER A 340 9.06 -13.99 -9.96
CA SER A 340 9.82 -13.21 -10.94
C SER A 340 9.06 -13.05 -12.24
N VAL A 341 8.85 -11.81 -12.67
CA VAL A 341 8.30 -11.46 -13.97
C VAL A 341 9.35 -10.64 -14.72
N SER A 342 9.86 -11.17 -15.82
CA SER A 342 11.02 -10.61 -16.51
C SER A 342 10.87 -10.66 -18.02
N GLY A 343 11.32 -9.59 -18.67
CA GLY A 343 11.47 -9.50 -20.10
C GLY A 343 10.35 -8.77 -20.83
N PRO A 344 10.67 -8.25 -22.04
CA PRO A 344 9.66 -7.59 -22.87
C PRO A 344 8.52 -8.53 -23.24
N GLY A 345 7.30 -8.02 -23.26
CA GLY A 345 6.12 -8.81 -23.58
C GLY A 345 5.61 -9.71 -22.44
N ALA A 346 6.31 -9.79 -21.32
CA ALA A 346 5.76 -10.41 -20.11
C ALA A 346 4.65 -9.52 -19.55
N ASP A 347 3.43 -10.02 -19.56
CA ASP A 347 2.22 -9.26 -19.18
C ASP A 347 1.20 -10.16 -18.45
N PRO A 348 1.57 -10.74 -17.31
CA PRO A 348 0.69 -11.61 -16.56
C PRO A 348 -0.44 -10.83 -15.84
N GLY A 349 -1.51 -11.54 -15.54
CA GLY A 349 -2.50 -11.12 -14.57
C GLY A 349 -2.33 -11.92 -13.28
N ILE A 350 -1.91 -11.29 -12.20
CA ILE A 350 -1.78 -11.92 -10.88
C ILE A 350 -2.81 -11.30 -9.95
N ARG A 351 -3.82 -12.08 -9.55
CA ARG A 351 -4.97 -11.59 -8.78
C ARG A 351 -5.30 -12.49 -7.62
N HIS A 352 -5.76 -11.89 -6.53
CA HIS A 352 -6.21 -12.62 -5.33
C HIS A 352 -5.19 -13.65 -4.82
N CYS A 353 -3.92 -13.38 -5.01
CA CYS A 353 -2.83 -14.24 -4.55
C CYS A 353 -2.27 -13.75 -3.22
N GLU A 354 -1.76 -14.68 -2.43
CA GLU A 354 -0.97 -14.40 -1.23
C GLU A 354 0.51 -14.68 -1.53
N ILE A 355 1.35 -13.66 -1.40
CA ILE A 355 2.82 -13.77 -1.52
C ILE A 355 3.40 -13.37 -0.17
N SER A 356 3.72 -14.34 0.66
CA SER A 356 4.02 -14.09 2.07
C SER A 356 5.12 -14.98 2.62
N ASP A 357 5.70 -14.53 3.73
CA ASP A 357 6.68 -15.28 4.52
C ASP A 357 7.91 -15.73 3.72
N CYS A 358 8.31 -14.96 2.71
CA CYS A 358 9.46 -15.28 1.86
C CYS A 358 10.77 -14.78 2.50
N GLU A 359 11.86 -15.50 2.28
CA GLU A 359 13.19 -15.17 2.79
C GLU A 359 13.93 -14.14 1.93
N ASN A 360 13.33 -13.67 0.86
CA ASN A 360 13.82 -12.63 -0.04
C ASN A 360 12.66 -11.72 -0.43
N VAL A 361 12.73 -11.06 -1.58
CA VAL A 361 11.65 -10.22 -2.13
C VAL A 361 10.43 -11.09 -2.46
N GLY A 362 9.24 -10.55 -2.22
CA GLY A 362 8.00 -11.24 -2.60
C GLY A 362 7.83 -11.32 -4.12
N LEU A 363 7.76 -10.17 -4.78
CA LEU A 363 7.53 -10.05 -6.23
C LEU A 363 8.57 -9.13 -6.87
N ILE A 364 9.23 -9.61 -7.91
CA ILE A 364 10.13 -8.80 -8.73
C ILE A 364 9.59 -8.68 -10.16
N ILE A 365 9.53 -7.45 -10.66
CA ILE A 365 9.14 -7.14 -12.04
C ILE A 365 10.30 -6.35 -12.65
N THR A 366 10.90 -6.89 -13.70
CA THR A 366 12.16 -6.39 -14.24
C THR A 366 12.24 -6.52 -15.75
N ASP A 367 13.24 -5.86 -16.35
CA ASP A 367 13.59 -6.01 -17.77
C ASP A 367 12.41 -5.72 -18.71
N ARG A 368 11.76 -4.56 -18.51
CA ARG A 368 10.61 -4.07 -19.31
C ARG A 368 9.35 -4.91 -19.20
N ALA A 369 9.25 -5.80 -18.23
CA ALA A 369 8.04 -6.55 -17.97
C ALA A 369 6.88 -5.62 -17.57
N GLN A 370 5.69 -6.05 -17.87
CA GLN A 370 4.44 -5.39 -17.51
C GLN A 370 3.60 -6.30 -16.62
N GLY A 371 2.30 -6.20 -16.68
CA GLY A 371 1.37 -7.04 -15.96
C GLY A 371 0.32 -6.26 -15.19
N HIS A 372 -0.70 -6.99 -14.81
CA HIS A 372 -1.79 -6.51 -13.96
C HIS A 372 -1.76 -7.29 -12.64
N TYR A 373 -1.55 -6.57 -11.55
CA TYR A 373 -1.41 -7.15 -10.21
C TYR A 373 -2.48 -6.53 -9.33
N GLU A 374 -3.51 -7.28 -9.01
CA GLU A 374 -4.71 -6.75 -8.36
C GLU A 374 -5.17 -7.62 -7.19
N ASP A 375 -5.64 -6.98 -6.13
CA ASP A 375 -6.24 -7.65 -4.97
C ASP A 375 -5.34 -8.71 -4.31
N ASN A 376 -4.03 -8.52 -4.33
CA ASN A 376 -3.07 -9.45 -3.74
C ASN A 376 -2.73 -9.05 -2.31
N GLU A 377 -2.40 -10.05 -1.51
CA GLU A 377 -1.86 -9.94 -0.16
C GLU A 377 -0.36 -10.22 -0.22
N ILE A 378 0.47 -9.19 0.01
CA ILE A 378 1.94 -9.31 -0.02
C ILE A 378 2.47 -8.90 1.34
N SER A 379 2.93 -9.85 2.13
CA SER A 379 3.19 -9.61 3.54
C SER A 379 4.33 -10.45 4.13
N ARG A 380 4.92 -9.93 5.19
CA ARG A 380 5.92 -10.61 6.02
C ARG A 380 7.13 -11.16 5.24
N ASN A 381 7.50 -10.54 4.14
CA ASN A 381 8.69 -10.92 3.39
C ASN A 381 9.96 -10.35 4.05
N ALA A 382 11.05 -11.06 3.94
CA ALA A 382 12.32 -10.68 4.58
C ALA A 382 13.01 -9.48 3.93
N LEU A 383 12.78 -9.28 2.64
CA LEU A 383 13.16 -8.08 1.89
C LEU A 383 11.92 -7.34 1.43
N ALA A 384 12.02 -6.50 0.41
CA ALA A 384 10.90 -5.73 -0.09
C ALA A 384 9.71 -6.62 -0.49
N GLY A 385 8.51 -6.09 -0.31
CA GLY A 385 7.34 -6.77 -0.83
C GLY A 385 7.39 -6.88 -2.35
N ILE A 386 7.68 -5.77 -3.02
CA ILE A 386 7.73 -5.67 -4.48
C ILE A 386 8.97 -4.89 -4.93
N TRP A 387 9.63 -5.39 -5.97
CA TRP A 387 10.65 -4.66 -6.72
C TRP A 387 10.18 -4.40 -8.14
N VAL A 388 10.30 -3.14 -8.56
CA VAL A 388 10.08 -2.72 -9.95
C VAL A 388 11.36 -2.05 -10.45
N LYS A 389 12.02 -2.64 -11.43
CA LYS A 389 13.31 -2.14 -11.93
C LYS A 389 13.51 -2.38 -13.42
N ASN A 390 14.60 -1.84 -13.96
CA ASN A 390 14.99 -2.02 -15.36
C ASN A 390 13.83 -1.74 -16.34
N TYR A 391 13.22 -0.56 -16.19
CA TYR A 391 12.14 -0.07 -17.06
C TYR A 391 10.88 -0.93 -17.07
N ALA A 392 10.68 -1.75 -16.05
CA ALA A 392 9.42 -2.44 -15.86
C ALA A 392 8.27 -1.45 -15.62
N ASN A 393 7.11 -1.77 -16.13
CA ASN A 393 5.94 -0.88 -16.10
C ASN A 393 4.65 -1.63 -15.74
N PRO A 394 4.52 -2.13 -14.52
CA PRO A 394 3.32 -2.84 -14.06
C PRO A 394 2.15 -1.90 -13.77
N ILE A 395 0.95 -2.45 -13.78
CA ILE A 395 -0.26 -1.85 -13.22
C ILE A 395 -0.63 -2.60 -11.96
N MET A 396 -0.64 -1.91 -10.83
CA MET A 396 -0.93 -2.50 -9.52
C MET A 396 -2.11 -1.81 -8.85
N ARG A 397 -3.18 -2.55 -8.58
CA ARG A 397 -4.42 -2.03 -7.99
C ARG A 397 -4.88 -2.84 -6.80
N ARG A 398 -5.31 -2.15 -5.76
CA ARG A 398 -5.96 -2.76 -4.58
C ARG A 398 -5.16 -3.88 -3.94
N ASN A 399 -3.83 -3.80 -4.00
CA ASN A 399 -2.97 -4.73 -3.28
C ASN A 399 -2.79 -4.29 -1.84
N HIS A 400 -2.60 -5.25 -0.96
CA HIS A 400 -2.34 -5.07 0.45
C HIS A 400 -0.90 -5.50 0.75
N ILE A 401 -0.02 -4.52 1.02
CA ILE A 401 1.42 -4.74 1.16
C ILE A 401 1.84 -4.31 2.56
N HIS A 402 2.15 -5.27 3.43
CA HIS A 402 2.32 -4.97 4.83
C HIS A 402 3.24 -5.91 5.61
N HIS A 403 3.63 -5.47 6.79
CA HIS A 403 4.43 -6.22 7.77
C HIS A 403 5.72 -6.82 7.20
N GLY A 404 6.23 -6.26 6.11
CA GLY A 404 7.52 -6.63 5.56
C GLY A 404 8.68 -6.18 6.45
N LYS A 405 9.78 -6.91 6.41
CA LYS A 405 11.01 -6.59 7.16
C LYS A 405 11.90 -5.57 6.45
N ASP A 406 11.46 -5.06 5.33
CA ASP A 406 12.16 -4.10 4.47
C ASP A 406 11.12 -3.11 3.90
N VAL A 407 11.36 -2.55 2.73
CA VAL A 407 10.47 -1.63 2.01
C VAL A 407 9.19 -2.35 1.53
N GLY A 408 8.07 -1.65 1.50
CA GLY A 408 6.86 -2.19 0.90
C GLY A 408 7.02 -2.36 -0.61
N ILE A 409 7.13 -1.25 -1.34
CA ILE A 409 7.38 -1.22 -2.79
C ILE A 409 8.66 -0.44 -3.08
N PHE A 410 9.57 -1.02 -3.81
CA PHE A 410 10.83 -0.41 -4.21
C PHE A 410 10.93 -0.31 -5.73
N CYS A 411 10.94 0.92 -6.23
CA CYS A 411 11.02 1.25 -7.64
C CYS A 411 12.38 1.92 -7.94
N PHE A 412 13.21 1.32 -8.78
CA PHE A 412 14.57 1.78 -9.02
C PHE A 412 15.09 1.40 -10.41
N ASP A 413 16.27 1.88 -10.78
CA ASP A 413 16.90 1.62 -12.08
C ASP A 413 15.95 1.86 -13.27
N GLY A 414 15.35 3.05 -13.31
CA GLY A 414 14.41 3.43 -14.35
C GLY A 414 13.05 2.75 -14.28
N GLY A 415 12.75 2.03 -13.21
CA GLY A 415 11.45 1.41 -13.00
C GLY A 415 10.31 2.43 -13.09
N GLN A 416 9.19 2.00 -13.60
CA GLN A 416 7.98 2.79 -13.78
C GLN A 416 6.80 2.13 -13.07
N GLY A 417 5.63 2.23 -13.59
CA GLY A 417 4.44 1.58 -13.06
C GLY A 417 3.33 2.55 -12.71
N TYR A 418 2.15 2.01 -12.65
CA TYR A 418 0.95 2.68 -12.20
C TYR A 418 0.40 1.95 -10.98
N PHE A 419 0.38 2.64 -9.84
CA PHE A 419 -0.01 2.09 -8.54
C PHE A 419 -1.24 2.82 -8.05
N GLU A 420 -2.36 2.15 -7.97
CA GLU A 420 -3.64 2.76 -7.62
C GLU A 420 -4.35 2.01 -6.49
N ALA A 421 -4.86 2.75 -5.52
CA ALA A 421 -5.67 2.22 -4.42
C ALA A 421 -5.02 1.06 -3.64
N ASN A 422 -3.70 1.02 -3.56
CA ASN A 422 -3.00 0.05 -2.74
C ASN A 422 -2.97 0.50 -1.28
N ASP A 423 -3.03 -0.46 -0.37
CA ASP A 423 -2.86 -0.26 1.06
C ASP A 423 -1.48 -0.76 1.49
N ILE A 424 -0.61 0.16 1.89
CA ILE A 424 0.79 -0.10 2.21
C ILE A 424 1.04 0.32 3.65
N HIS A 425 1.27 -0.63 4.54
CA HIS A 425 1.41 -0.31 5.96
C HIS A 425 2.32 -1.24 6.76
N ASN A 426 2.73 -0.78 7.91
CA ASN A 426 3.51 -1.55 8.90
C ASN A 426 4.78 -2.20 8.35
N ASN A 427 5.33 -1.69 7.27
CA ASN A 427 6.63 -2.14 6.77
C ASN A 427 7.77 -1.54 7.60
N ARG A 428 8.87 -2.26 7.72
CA ARG A 428 9.97 -1.85 8.58
C ARG A 428 10.75 -0.65 8.05
N ILE A 429 10.84 -0.52 6.74
CA ILE A 429 11.48 0.60 6.06
C ILE A 429 10.37 1.43 5.37
N ALA A 430 10.69 2.25 4.39
CA ALA A 430 9.68 3.07 3.71
C ALA A 430 8.53 2.24 3.13
N GLY A 431 7.33 2.79 3.14
CA GLY A 431 6.22 2.16 2.44
C GLY A 431 6.48 2.08 0.94
N PHE A 432 6.90 3.19 0.35
CA PHE A 432 7.27 3.29 -1.07
C PHE A 432 8.63 3.99 -1.22
N GLU A 433 9.58 3.33 -1.85
CA GLU A 433 10.93 3.87 -2.09
C GLU A 433 11.21 4.00 -3.60
N VAL A 434 11.78 5.13 -4.00
CA VAL A 434 12.11 5.45 -5.40
C VAL A 434 13.54 5.94 -5.49
N LYS A 435 14.34 5.38 -6.40
CA LYS A 435 15.68 5.88 -6.70
C LYS A 435 16.11 5.61 -8.16
N ALA A 436 17.30 6.07 -8.53
CA ALA A 436 17.98 5.77 -9.79
C ALA A 436 17.08 5.94 -11.03
N GLN A 437 16.60 7.18 -11.23
CA GLN A 437 15.75 7.63 -12.33
C GLN A 437 14.41 6.88 -12.46
N ALA A 438 13.98 6.15 -11.46
CA ALA A 438 12.66 5.56 -11.45
C ALA A 438 11.58 6.65 -11.41
N ASN A 439 10.50 6.42 -12.10
CA ASN A 439 9.41 7.40 -12.24
C ASN A 439 8.02 6.75 -12.17
N PRO A 440 7.64 6.19 -11.02
CA PRO A 440 6.32 5.59 -10.83
C PRO A 440 5.22 6.65 -10.74
N THR A 441 4.01 6.27 -11.07
CA THR A 441 2.79 7.04 -10.80
C THR A 441 1.99 6.34 -9.71
N VAL A 442 1.83 7.00 -8.58
CA VAL A 442 1.20 6.45 -7.36
C VAL A 442 -0.02 7.29 -7.03
N VAL A 443 -1.20 6.70 -7.12
CA VAL A 443 -2.48 7.42 -7.09
C VAL A 443 -3.44 6.78 -6.10
N ARG A 444 -4.07 7.58 -5.25
CA ARG A 444 -5.09 7.12 -4.30
C ARG A 444 -4.71 5.90 -3.47
N CYS A 445 -3.44 5.78 -3.16
CA CYS A 445 -2.93 4.77 -2.22
C CYS A 445 -3.00 5.29 -0.78
N GLU A 446 -3.07 4.37 0.17
CA GLU A 446 -2.92 4.66 1.59
C GLU A 446 -1.58 4.10 2.09
N ILE A 447 -0.72 4.98 2.61
CA ILE A 447 0.64 4.62 3.07
C ILE A 447 0.75 5.06 4.53
N HIS A 448 0.73 4.09 5.44
CA HIS A 448 0.53 4.40 6.85
C HIS A 448 1.19 3.43 7.82
N ASN A 449 1.26 3.84 9.06
CA ASN A 449 1.75 3.03 10.20
C ASN A 449 3.10 2.35 9.95
N GLY A 450 3.92 2.91 9.06
CA GLY A 450 5.26 2.41 8.79
C GLY A 450 6.21 2.65 9.97
N GLN A 451 7.20 1.78 10.12
CA GLN A 451 8.21 1.91 11.19
C GLN A 451 9.31 2.94 10.86
N THR A 452 9.30 3.47 9.66
CA THR A 452 10.09 4.62 9.22
C THR A 452 9.19 5.62 8.49
N GLY A 453 9.63 6.17 7.34
CA GLY A 453 8.82 7.10 6.56
C GLY A 453 7.78 6.42 5.67
N GLY A 454 6.87 7.22 5.13
CA GLY A 454 5.89 6.74 4.17
C GLY A 454 6.50 6.56 2.78
N ILE A 455 6.96 7.65 2.19
CA ILE A 455 7.58 7.70 0.87
C ILE A 455 9.03 8.18 1.00
N TYR A 456 9.95 7.52 0.31
CA TYR A 456 11.36 7.89 0.29
C TYR A 456 11.85 7.97 -1.15
N VAL A 457 12.24 9.19 -1.60
CA VAL A 457 12.73 9.44 -2.95
C VAL A 457 14.17 9.97 -2.86
N HIS A 458 15.12 9.25 -3.44
CA HIS A 458 16.54 9.58 -3.35
C HIS A 458 17.33 9.17 -4.60
N GLU A 459 18.61 9.56 -4.65
CA GLU A 459 19.53 9.20 -5.74
C GLU A 459 18.93 9.43 -7.13
N HIS A 460 18.53 10.65 -7.44
CA HIS A 460 17.89 11.04 -8.70
C HIS A 460 16.54 10.38 -8.96
N GLY A 461 15.84 9.95 -7.92
CA GLY A 461 14.49 9.44 -8.04
C GLY A 461 13.50 10.51 -8.50
N MET A 462 12.48 10.09 -9.18
CA MET A 462 11.36 10.92 -9.62
C MET A 462 10.04 10.35 -9.06
N GLY A 463 8.98 10.47 -9.75
CA GLY A 463 7.69 9.92 -9.37
C GLY A 463 6.59 10.96 -9.31
N GLN A 464 5.39 10.48 -9.52
CA GLN A 464 4.16 11.25 -9.41
C GLN A 464 3.32 10.63 -8.27
N PHE A 465 3.16 11.35 -7.17
CA PHE A 465 2.38 10.91 -6.01
C PHE A 465 1.15 11.79 -5.88
N ILE A 466 -0.01 11.26 -6.24
CA ILE A 466 -1.23 12.05 -6.45
C ILE A 466 -2.38 11.48 -5.63
N GLU A 467 -3.07 12.33 -4.87
CA GLU A 467 -4.28 11.98 -4.12
C GLU A 467 -4.10 10.80 -3.14
N ASN A 468 -2.92 10.62 -2.57
CA ASN A 468 -2.65 9.59 -1.59
C ASN A 468 -2.97 10.07 -0.17
N LYS A 469 -3.23 9.13 0.73
CA LYS A 469 -3.28 9.32 2.17
C LYS A 469 -2.01 8.78 2.81
N ILE A 470 -1.23 9.65 3.40
CA ILE A 470 0.06 9.31 4.00
C ILE A 470 -0.01 9.74 5.46
N HIS A 471 -0.05 8.79 6.38
CA HIS A 471 -0.30 9.12 7.77
C HIS A 471 0.28 8.13 8.78
N SER A 472 0.39 8.57 10.00
CA SER A 472 0.74 7.72 11.16
C SER A 472 2.06 6.96 11.00
N ASN A 473 2.96 7.44 10.15
CA ASN A 473 4.28 6.86 9.99
C ASN A 473 5.20 7.34 11.12
N LYS A 474 6.17 6.54 11.50
CA LYS A 474 7.06 6.82 12.62
C LYS A 474 8.02 7.98 12.36
N TYR A 475 8.44 8.15 11.11
CA TYR A 475 9.23 9.29 10.65
C TYR A 475 8.41 10.16 9.70
N ALA A 476 9.05 11.02 8.92
CA ALA A 476 8.33 11.91 8.01
C ALA A 476 7.49 11.14 6.98
N GLY A 477 6.35 11.71 6.64
CA GLY A 477 5.46 11.11 5.64
C GLY A 477 6.14 10.95 4.28
N VAL A 478 6.86 11.99 3.84
CA VAL A 478 7.61 12.00 2.57
C VAL A 478 9.03 12.48 2.81
N TRP A 479 10.02 11.77 2.27
CA TRP A 479 11.43 12.11 2.29
C TRP A 479 11.94 12.31 0.87
N ILE A 480 12.63 13.43 0.61
CA ILE A 480 13.19 13.76 -0.70
C ILE A 480 14.63 14.19 -0.51
N THR A 481 15.57 13.55 -1.17
CA THR A 481 17.00 13.85 -1.03
C THR A 481 17.79 13.51 -2.31
N SER A 482 19.07 13.83 -2.32
CA SER A 482 20.04 13.39 -3.34
C SER A 482 19.62 13.70 -4.77
N ASN A 483 19.37 14.98 -5.05
CA ASN A 483 18.96 15.47 -6.37
C ASN A 483 17.68 14.86 -6.94
N SER A 484 16.82 14.37 -6.08
CA SER A 484 15.53 13.82 -6.48
C SER A 484 14.51 14.92 -6.72
N ASN A 485 13.61 14.70 -7.66
CA ASN A 485 12.64 15.70 -8.09
C ASN A 485 11.24 15.12 -8.34
N PRO A 486 10.59 14.54 -7.32
CA PRO A 486 9.24 14.03 -7.43
C PRO A 486 8.19 15.13 -7.48
N THR A 487 7.01 14.80 -7.98
CA THR A 487 5.79 15.60 -7.82
C THR A 487 4.92 15.01 -6.72
N ILE A 488 4.63 15.81 -5.70
CA ILE A 488 3.76 15.46 -4.57
C ILE A 488 2.52 16.35 -4.67
N ARG A 489 1.42 15.83 -5.16
CA ARG A 489 0.23 16.60 -5.53
C ARG A 489 -1.07 16.05 -4.93
N ARG A 490 -1.87 16.93 -4.35
CA ARG A 490 -3.22 16.60 -3.83
C ARG A 490 -3.24 15.45 -2.82
N ASN A 491 -2.18 15.28 -2.07
CA ASN A 491 -2.12 14.28 -1.02
C ASN A 491 -2.65 14.85 0.31
N GLU A 492 -3.12 13.97 1.17
CA GLU A 492 -3.27 14.22 2.59
C GLU A 492 -2.09 13.62 3.34
N ILE A 493 -1.34 14.44 4.07
CA ILE A 493 -0.16 14.02 4.82
C ILE A 493 -0.35 14.44 6.26
N TYR A 494 -0.66 13.50 7.14
CA TYR A 494 -1.18 13.85 8.46
C TYR A 494 -0.83 12.86 9.57
N ASN A 495 -0.94 13.33 10.79
CA ASN A 495 -0.76 12.55 12.03
C ASN A 495 0.51 11.71 12.08
N GLY A 496 1.55 12.14 11.40
CA GLY A 496 2.88 11.53 11.49
C GLY A 496 3.52 11.77 12.85
N LEU A 497 4.33 10.82 13.31
CA LEU A 497 5.06 10.96 14.57
C LEU A 497 6.30 11.88 14.45
N GLN A 498 6.56 12.35 13.24
CA GLN A 498 7.53 13.41 12.92
C GLN A 498 6.91 14.42 11.95
N GLY A 499 7.66 14.93 10.97
CA GLY A 499 7.17 15.90 10.01
C GLY A 499 6.32 15.32 8.88
N GLY A 500 5.70 16.21 8.11
CA GLY A 500 4.94 15.82 6.93
C GLY A 500 5.85 15.50 5.74
N VAL A 501 6.50 16.54 5.18
CA VAL A 501 7.43 16.43 4.05
C VAL A 501 8.81 16.92 4.47
N TYR A 502 9.83 16.12 4.23
CA TYR A 502 11.19 16.42 4.61
C TYR A 502 12.10 16.38 3.38
N ILE A 503 12.70 17.54 3.02
CA ILE A 503 13.53 17.73 1.84
C ILE A 503 14.92 18.15 2.28
N PHE A 504 15.93 17.35 1.95
CA PHE A 504 17.30 17.56 2.42
C PHE A 504 18.34 17.06 1.41
N GLY A 505 19.60 17.42 1.63
CA GLY A 505 20.70 16.92 0.82
C GLY A 505 20.54 17.14 -0.68
N ASP A 506 20.39 18.41 -1.11
CA ASP A 506 20.15 18.79 -2.50
C ASP A 506 18.83 18.25 -3.09
N GLY A 507 17.86 17.94 -2.23
CA GLY A 507 16.54 17.53 -2.63
C GLY A 507 15.79 18.65 -3.37
N ARG A 508 14.96 18.28 -4.30
CA ARG A 508 14.07 19.16 -5.06
C ARG A 508 12.64 18.66 -4.93
N GLY A 509 11.82 18.94 -5.86
CA GLY A 509 10.45 18.46 -5.92
C GLY A 509 9.44 19.56 -6.12
N LEU A 510 8.31 19.18 -6.64
CA LEU A 510 7.12 20.01 -6.74
C LEU A 510 6.11 19.51 -5.71
N ILE A 511 5.89 20.29 -4.67
CA ILE A 511 4.94 19.98 -3.59
C ILE A 511 3.77 20.95 -3.72
N GLU A 512 2.65 20.49 -4.26
CA GLU A 512 1.52 21.36 -4.56
C GLU A 512 0.15 20.76 -4.25
N HIS A 513 -0.78 21.61 -3.85
CA HIS A 513 -2.17 21.24 -3.55
C HIS A 513 -2.33 20.14 -2.49
N ASN A 514 -1.37 20.00 -1.58
CA ASN A 514 -1.47 19.02 -0.51
C ASN A 514 -2.16 19.62 0.73
N ASN A 515 -2.77 18.74 1.50
CA ASN A 515 -3.29 19.04 2.84
C ASN A 515 -2.39 18.36 3.88
N ILE A 516 -1.61 19.16 4.61
CA ILE A 516 -0.59 18.67 5.54
C ILE A 516 -0.96 19.15 6.95
N TYR A 517 -1.29 18.23 7.85
CA TYR A 517 -1.80 18.60 9.16
C TYR A 517 -1.56 17.57 10.26
N GLY A 518 -1.62 18.02 11.50
CA GLY A 518 -1.55 17.16 12.67
C GLY A 518 -0.24 16.41 12.89
N ASN A 519 0.82 16.76 12.17
CA ASN A 519 2.13 16.11 12.33
C ASN A 519 2.84 16.60 13.59
N ALA A 520 3.66 15.74 14.18
CA ALA A 520 4.34 16.02 15.45
C ALA A 520 5.49 17.02 15.31
N LEU A 521 6.13 17.11 14.15
CA LEU A 521 7.16 18.10 13.80
C LEU A 521 6.67 18.99 12.66
N ALA A 522 7.57 19.75 12.04
CA ALA A 522 7.22 20.69 10.98
C ALA A 522 6.44 20.03 9.84
N GLY A 523 5.41 20.71 9.35
CA GLY A 523 4.64 20.22 8.21
C GLY A 523 5.51 19.98 7.00
N ILE A 524 6.36 20.97 6.64
CA ILE A 524 7.40 20.84 5.60
C ILE A 524 8.73 21.29 6.19
N GLN A 525 9.79 20.54 5.94
CA GLN A 525 11.15 20.87 6.34
C GLN A 525 12.07 20.87 5.11
N ILE A 526 12.82 21.96 4.92
CA ILE A 526 13.74 22.16 3.80
C ILE A 526 15.11 22.49 4.36
N ARG A 527 16.11 21.64 4.06
CA ARG A 527 17.47 21.85 4.57
C ARG A 527 18.55 21.41 3.57
N THR A 528 19.79 21.72 3.90
CA THR A 528 21.01 21.22 3.22
C THR A 528 20.97 21.44 1.71
N ASN A 529 20.96 22.72 1.31
CA ASN A 529 20.96 23.19 -0.07
C ASN A 529 19.76 22.72 -0.93
N SER A 530 18.70 22.26 -0.31
CA SER A 530 17.51 21.83 -1.05
C SER A 530 16.73 23.03 -1.59
N ASP A 531 16.16 22.86 -2.77
CA ASP A 531 15.48 23.93 -3.52
C ASP A 531 14.17 23.45 -4.18
N PRO A 532 13.14 23.09 -3.37
CA PRO A 532 11.85 22.67 -3.88
C PRO A 532 10.97 23.84 -4.30
N ILE A 533 9.92 23.53 -5.06
CA ILE A 533 8.76 24.40 -5.28
C ILE A 533 7.63 23.93 -4.39
N VAL A 534 7.17 24.78 -3.48
CA VAL A 534 6.10 24.51 -2.52
C VAL A 534 4.97 25.50 -2.76
N ARG A 535 3.85 25.05 -3.33
CA ARG A 535 2.77 25.96 -3.70
C ARG A 535 1.37 25.38 -3.53
N HIS A 536 0.42 26.24 -3.26
CA HIS A 536 -0.99 25.89 -3.12
C HIS A 536 -1.27 24.79 -2.08
N ASN A 537 -0.44 24.67 -1.05
CA ASN A 537 -0.66 23.71 0.03
C ASN A 537 -1.42 24.36 1.19
N LYS A 538 -2.14 23.54 1.94
CA LYS A 538 -2.63 23.87 3.28
C LYS A 538 -1.77 23.16 4.31
N ILE A 539 -1.17 23.91 5.21
CA ILE A 539 -0.26 23.38 6.23
C ILE A 539 -0.74 23.90 7.59
N HIS A 540 -1.34 23.03 8.37
CA HIS A 540 -2.10 23.49 9.53
C HIS A 540 -2.20 22.49 10.68
N ASP A 541 -2.63 22.96 11.81
CA ASP A 541 -2.92 22.18 13.02
C ASP A 541 -1.79 21.22 13.42
N GLY A 542 -0.54 21.57 13.07
CA GLY A 542 0.64 20.81 13.46
C GLY A 542 1.01 21.04 14.94
N GLN A 543 1.63 20.06 15.55
CA GLN A 543 2.16 20.14 16.91
C GLN A 543 3.46 20.95 17.00
N HIS A 544 4.01 21.36 15.87
CA HIS A 544 5.23 22.14 15.72
C HIS A 544 4.96 23.33 14.77
N GLY A 545 5.97 23.80 14.03
CA GLY A 545 5.81 24.83 13.03
C GLY A 545 5.21 24.33 11.70
N GLY A 546 4.80 25.26 10.86
CA GLY A 546 4.29 24.92 9.53
C GLY A 546 5.40 24.52 8.57
N ILE A 547 6.29 25.47 8.24
CA ILE A 547 7.43 25.26 7.34
C ILE A 547 8.72 25.63 8.05
N TYR A 548 9.72 24.78 7.97
CA TYR A 548 11.03 24.99 8.57
C TYR A 548 12.13 24.92 7.51
N VAL A 549 12.84 26.05 7.29
CA VAL A 549 13.94 26.18 6.31
C VAL A 549 15.23 26.44 7.06
N HIS A 550 16.20 25.54 6.97
CA HIS A 550 17.48 25.66 7.70
C HIS A 550 18.65 25.04 6.93
N GLU A 551 19.86 25.21 7.47
CA GLU A 551 21.09 24.67 6.88
C GLU A 551 21.24 24.98 5.39
N LYS A 552 21.16 26.26 5.03
CA LYS A 552 21.24 26.77 3.66
C LYS A 552 20.11 26.24 2.75
N GLY A 553 18.98 25.90 3.33
CA GLY A 553 17.80 25.57 2.56
C GLY A 553 17.33 26.74 1.71
N GLN A 554 16.80 26.47 0.56
CA GLN A 554 16.25 27.44 -0.38
C GLN A 554 14.78 27.10 -0.65
N GLY A 555 14.29 27.38 -1.81
CA GLY A 555 12.97 27.01 -2.24
C GLY A 555 12.10 28.21 -2.60
N LEU A 556 11.17 27.95 -3.50
CA LEU A 556 10.09 28.86 -3.84
C LEU A 556 8.83 28.41 -3.11
N ILE A 557 8.42 29.19 -2.12
CA ILE A 557 7.26 28.92 -1.26
C ILE A 557 6.19 29.95 -1.61
N GLU A 558 5.18 29.56 -2.38
CA GLU A 558 4.21 30.52 -2.89
C GLU A 558 2.75 30.03 -2.82
N CYS A 559 1.85 30.96 -2.61
CA CYS A 559 0.40 30.68 -2.63
C CYS A 559 -0.05 29.57 -1.65
N ASN A 560 0.67 29.37 -0.56
CA ASN A 560 0.28 28.42 0.47
C ASN A 560 -0.60 29.09 1.55
N GLU A 561 -1.39 28.27 2.22
CA GLU A 561 -2.09 28.67 3.42
C GLU A 561 -1.50 27.91 4.62
N VAL A 562 -0.86 28.65 5.53
CA VAL A 562 -0.19 28.13 6.72
C VAL A 562 -0.90 28.67 7.95
N TYR A 563 -1.53 27.81 8.75
CA TYR A 563 -2.37 28.29 9.85
C TYR A 563 -2.50 27.33 11.02
N ALA A 564 -2.86 27.85 12.14
CA ALA A 564 -3.18 27.11 13.37
C ALA A 564 -2.09 26.13 13.86
N ASN A 565 -0.84 26.35 13.49
CA ASN A 565 0.27 25.55 13.98
C ASN A 565 0.68 26.00 15.40
N THR A 566 1.24 25.08 16.16
CA THR A 566 1.57 25.31 17.57
C THR A 566 2.79 26.22 17.74
N LEU A 567 3.77 26.14 16.86
CA LEU A 567 4.94 27.01 16.83
C LEU A 567 4.85 27.98 15.63
N ALA A 568 5.96 28.57 15.23
CA ALA A 568 5.96 29.55 14.15
C ALA A 568 5.37 29.00 12.85
N GLY A 569 4.64 29.83 12.12
CA GLY A 569 4.13 29.46 10.81
C GLY A 569 5.24 29.05 9.87
N VAL A 570 6.24 29.90 9.72
CA VAL A 570 7.46 29.63 8.93
C VAL A 570 8.70 29.98 9.73
N TRP A 571 9.69 29.11 9.76
CA TRP A 571 10.99 29.31 10.37
C TRP A 571 12.08 29.32 9.31
N ILE A 572 12.97 30.32 9.37
CA ILE A 572 14.08 30.47 8.43
C ILE A 572 15.34 30.75 9.23
N THR A 573 16.31 29.86 9.13
CA THR A 573 17.52 29.92 9.96
C THR A 573 18.74 29.36 9.22
N THR A 574 19.89 29.45 9.84
CA THR A 574 21.17 28.82 9.46
C THR A 574 21.55 29.06 7.99
N GLY A 575 21.65 30.35 7.60
CA GLY A 575 22.08 30.76 6.27
C GLY A 575 21.11 30.43 5.13
N SER A 576 19.85 30.10 5.46
CA SER A 576 18.82 29.79 4.46
C SER A 576 18.32 31.04 3.74
N THR A 577 17.95 30.89 2.47
CA THR A 577 17.54 31.99 1.58
C THR A 577 16.30 31.63 0.75
N PRO A 578 15.18 31.20 1.35
CA PRO A 578 13.97 30.91 0.61
C PRO A 578 13.32 32.19 0.05
N THR A 579 12.47 31.99 -0.97
CA THR A 579 11.53 33.01 -1.45
C THR A 579 10.13 32.65 -1.02
N LEU A 580 9.50 33.48 -0.20
CA LEU A 580 8.12 33.34 0.25
C LEU A 580 7.27 34.43 -0.38
N ARG A 581 6.30 34.05 -1.22
CA ARG A 581 5.44 35.06 -1.85
C ARG A 581 3.99 34.61 -1.95
N ARG A 582 3.08 35.56 -1.82
CA ARG A 582 1.63 35.33 -1.95
C ARG A 582 1.09 34.22 -1.03
N ASN A 583 1.73 33.99 0.10
CA ASN A 583 1.23 33.06 1.10
C ASN A 583 0.25 33.75 2.05
N ARG A 584 -0.69 33.01 2.59
CA ARG A 584 -1.49 33.38 3.74
C ARG A 584 -1.00 32.62 4.96
N ILE A 585 -0.48 33.36 5.94
CA ILE A 585 0.11 32.78 7.16
C ILE A 585 -0.63 33.38 8.35
N HIS A 586 -1.42 32.58 9.03
CA HIS A 586 -2.34 33.16 10.02
C HIS A 586 -2.70 32.22 11.18
N SER A 587 -3.31 32.80 12.18
CA SER A 587 -3.94 32.09 13.31
C SER A 587 -3.04 31.09 14.04
N GLY A 588 -1.72 31.31 13.97
CA GLY A 588 -0.74 30.48 14.66
C GLY A 588 -0.67 30.82 16.16
N LYS A 589 -0.26 29.84 16.95
CA LYS A 589 -0.11 30.01 18.40
C LYS A 589 1.19 30.70 18.81
N GLN A 590 2.04 31.00 17.87
CA GLN A 590 3.26 31.78 18.06
C GLN A 590 3.46 32.81 16.94
N VAL A 591 4.67 32.97 16.45
CA VAL A 591 5.07 33.93 15.42
C VAL A 591 4.59 33.50 14.03
N GLY A 592 4.24 34.45 13.18
CA GLY A 592 3.93 34.13 11.77
C GLY A 592 5.14 33.63 11.01
N VAL A 593 6.16 34.52 10.84
CA VAL A 593 7.42 34.19 10.18
C VAL A 593 8.60 34.54 11.08
N TYR A 594 9.50 33.63 11.30
CA TYR A 594 10.61 33.76 12.22
C TYR A 594 11.96 33.57 11.51
N PHE A 595 12.77 34.63 11.47
CA PHE A 595 14.15 34.65 10.96
C PHE A 595 15.13 34.71 12.13
N TYR A 596 16.02 33.75 12.27
CA TYR A 596 17.03 33.73 13.32
C TYR A 596 18.31 33.01 12.84
N ASP A 597 19.40 33.19 13.57
CA ASP A 597 20.70 32.57 13.29
C ASP A 597 21.13 32.67 11.82
N ASN A 598 21.20 33.89 11.29
CA ASN A 598 21.52 34.18 9.90
C ASN A 598 20.52 33.63 8.89
N GLY A 599 19.25 33.57 9.26
CA GLY A 599 18.17 33.34 8.31
C GLY A 599 17.96 34.55 7.40
N HIS A 600 17.91 34.33 6.10
CA HIS A 600 17.78 35.38 5.10
C HIS A 600 16.61 35.04 4.14
N GLY A 601 16.59 35.64 3.00
CA GLY A 601 15.63 35.38 1.96
C GLY A 601 14.70 36.54 1.67
N LEU A 602 13.69 36.25 0.88
CA LEU A 602 12.72 37.22 0.39
C LEU A 602 11.31 36.85 0.89
N LEU A 603 10.68 37.79 1.58
CA LEU A 603 9.29 37.71 2.04
C LEU A 603 8.49 38.81 1.34
N GLU A 604 7.74 38.47 0.30
CA GLU A 604 7.02 39.45 -0.51
C GLU A 604 5.57 39.09 -0.82
N ASP A 605 4.74 40.11 -0.84
CA ASP A 605 3.32 39.98 -1.21
C ASP A 605 2.53 38.93 -0.37
N ASN A 606 2.94 38.69 0.88
CA ASN A 606 2.27 37.77 1.78
C ASN A 606 1.22 38.49 2.64
N ASP A 607 0.25 37.71 3.10
CA ASP A 607 -0.77 38.13 4.08
C ASP A 607 -0.54 37.39 5.39
N ILE A 608 -0.05 38.08 6.42
CA ILE A 608 0.37 37.51 7.71
C ILE A 608 -0.50 38.11 8.81
N PHE A 609 -1.35 37.32 9.44
CA PHE A 609 -2.33 37.89 10.34
C PHE A 609 -2.80 36.96 11.48
N ASN A 610 -3.35 37.58 12.51
CA ASN A 610 -3.99 36.92 13.65
C ASN A 610 -3.11 35.92 14.42
N HIS A 611 -1.83 36.21 14.57
CA HIS A 611 -0.93 35.41 15.39
C HIS A 611 -0.99 35.83 16.86
N LEU A 612 -0.73 34.89 17.77
CA LEU A 612 -0.65 35.20 19.20
C LEU A 612 0.60 36.02 19.58
N TYR A 613 1.67 35.90 18.81
CA TYR A 613 2.87 36.69 18.94
C TYR A 613 3.04 37.65 17.74
N SER A 614 4.24 38.11 17.46
CA SER A 614 4.49 39.03 16.34
C SER A 614 4.19 38.35 14.99
N GLY A 615 3.75 39.13 14.02
CA GLY A 615 3.59 38.66 12.65
C GLY A 615 4.92 38.16 12.08
N VAL A 616 5.99 38.96 12.24
CA VAL A 616 7.35 38.63 11.80
C VAL A 616 8.35 38.91 12.92
N GLN A 617 9.31 38.04 13.13
CA GLN A 617 10.45 38.26 14.02
C GLN A 617 11.76 38.07 13.27
N ILE A 618 12.74 38.94 13.55
CA ILE A 618 14.06 38.92 12.95
C ILE A 618 15.10 39.06 14.08
N ARG A 619 16.01 38.08 14.22
CA ARG A 619 17.07 38.16 15.25
C ARG A 619 18.39 37.56 14.74
N THR A 620 19.42 37.73 15.51
CA THR A 620 20.74 37.08 15.42
C THR A 620 21.31 37.06 14.01
N GLY A 621 21.71 38.26 13.51
CA GLY A 621 22.36 38.40 12.22
C GLY A 621 21.50 38.13 10.99
N SER A 622 20.24 37.85 11.18
CA SER A 622 19.31 37.64 10.06
C SER A 622 19.05 38.92 9.29
N ASN A 623 19.07 38.83 7.97
CA ASN A 623 18.96 40.01 7.09
C ASN A 623 18.00 39.74 5.89
N PRO A 624 16.74 39.47 6.15
CA PRO A 624 15.75 39.22 5.08
C PRO A 624 15.34 40.52 4.37
N ILE A 625 14.82 40.36 3.16
CA ILE A 625 14.07 41.40 2.44
C ILE A 625 12.58 41.13 2.66
N ILE A 626 11.91 42.11 3.28
CA ILE A 626 10.47 42.01 3.62
C ILE A 626 9.75 43.14 2.90
N ARG A 627 9.02 42.84 1.84
CA ARG A 627 8.39 43.87 1.02
C ARG A 627 6.99 43.54 0.56
N ARG A 628 6.17 44.56 0.48
CA ARG A 628 4.78 44.48 0.03
C ARG A 628 3.91 43.43 0.74
N ASN A 629 4.22 43.17 2.02
CA ASN A 629 3.39 42.26 2.82
C ASN A 629 2.31 43.05 3.58
N LYS A 630 1.23 42.36 3.92
CA LYS A 630 0.24 42.80 4.90
C LYS A 630 0.50 42.04 6.19
N ILE A 631 0.69 42.78 7.30
CA ILE A 631 0.99 42.22 8.62
C ILE A 631 0.03 42.83 9.62
N TRP A 632 -0.96 42.08 10.08
CA TRP A 632 -2.07 42.69 10.81
C TRP A 632 -2.79 41.75 11.77
N GLY A 633 -3.63 42.30 12.62
CA GLY A 633 -4.55 41.54 13.50
C GLY A 633 -3.86 40.72 14.57
N GLY A 634 -2.57 40.87 14.78
CA GLY A 634 -1.81 40.12 15.79
C GLY A 634 -2.12 40.55 17.20
N GLN A 635 -2.02 39.63 18.16
CA GLN A 635 -2.18 39.94 19.59
C GLN A 635 -0.89 40.54 20.22
N ASN A 636 0.15 40.71 19.43
CA ASN A 636 1.42 41.34 19.80
C ASN A 636 1.79 42.40 18.74
N GLY A 637 3.05 42.68 18.55
CA GLY A 637 3.53 43.64 17.54
C GLY A 637 3.46 43.06 16.12
N GLY A 638 3.48 43.94 15.13
CA GLY A 638 3.55 43.50 13.73
C GLY A 638 4.88 42.84 13.40
N VAL A 639 5.98 43.62 13.52
CA VAL A 639 7.35 43.13 13.27
C VAL A 639 8.22 43.40 14.49
N LEU A 640 8.97 42.39 14.93
CA LEU A 640 9.96 42.53 16.02
C LEU A 640 11.36 42.23 15.51
N VAL A 641 12.26 43.17 15.63
CA VAL A 641 13.69 43.05 15.31
C VAL A 641 14.52 43.17 16.59
N TYR A 642 15.27 42.14 16.94
CA TYR A 642 15.99 42.11 18.22
C TYR A 642 17.26 41.27 18.18
N ASN A 643 18.08 41.42 19.21
CA ASN A 643 19.36 40.69 19.39
C ASN A 643 20.25 40.68 18.13
N GLY A 644 20.53 41.85 17.56
CA GLY A 644 21.38 41.98 16.38
C GLY A 644 20.67 41.61 15.06
N GLY A 645 19.34 41.63 15.03
CA GLY A 645 18.57 41.46 13.82
C GLY A 645 18.79 42.64 12.85
N LEU A 646 18.77 42.33 11.57
CA LEU A 646 18.87 43.27 10.46
C LEU A 646 17.59 43.24 9.63
N GLY A 647 17.66 43.48 8.35
CA GLY A 647 16.52 43.33 7.42
C GLY A 647 16.20 44.65 6.70
N LEU A 648 15.65 44.47 5.51
CA LEU A 648 15.09 45.58 4.73
C LEU A 648 13.57 45.43 4.72
N LEU A 649 12.86 46.34 5.39
CA LEU A 649 11.39 46.37 5.41
C LEU A 649 10.93 47.51 4.48
N GLU A 650 10.33 47.18 3.34
CA GLU A 650 9.88 48.21 2.41
C GLU A 650 8.48 47.97 1.85
N GLN A 651 7.70 49.01 1.72
CA GLN A 651 6.37 48.99 1.13
C GLN A 651 5.39 48.01 1.81
N ASN A 652 5.59 47.67 3.08
CA ASN A 652 4.67 46.84 3.82
C ASN A 652 3.51 47.65 4.38
N GLU A 653 2.35 47.00 4.55
CA GLU A 653 1.21 47.49 5.31
C GLU A 653 1.16 46.77 6.66
N ILE A 654 1.34 47.49 7.76
CA ILE A 654 1.34 46.93 9.12
C ILE A 654 0.23 47.62 9.89
N PHE A 655 -0.80 46.90 10.26
CA PHE A 655 -1.99 47.54 10.84
C PHE A 655 -2.76 46.63 11.79
N ASP A 656 -3.60 47.23 12.61
CA ASP A 656 -4.50 46.56 13.56
C ASP A 656 -3.79 45.53 14.47
N ASN A 657 -2.56 45.75 14.86
CA ASN A 657 -1.84 44.93 15.83
C ASN A 657 -2.06 45.46 17.25
N ALA A 658 -2.11 44.54 18.22
CA ALA A 658 -2.39 44.90 19.61
C ALA A 658 -1.27 45.67 20.30
N MET A 659 -0.06 45.56 19.82
CA MET A 659 1.11 46.29 20.32
C MET A 659 1.74 47.10 19.19
N ALA A 660 2.99 47.55 19.35
CA ALA A 660 3.63 48.39 18.36
C ALA A 660 3.73 47.75 16.96
N GLY A 661 3.50 48.54 15.92
CA GLY A 661 3.61 48.03 14.54
C GLY A 661 4.99 47.48 14.26
N VAL A 662 6.05 48.15 14.62
CA VAL A 662 7.44 47.67 14.52
C VAL A 662 8.17 47.89 15.83
N TRP A 663 8.77 46.84 16.37
CA TRP A 663 9.64 46.93 17.55
C TRP A 663 11.11 46.68 17.15
N ILE A 664 11.99 47.54 17.58
CA ILE A 664 13.42 47.43 17.32
C ILE A 664 14.14 47.46 18.67
N LYS A 665 14.78 46.36 19.03
CA LYS A 665 15.40 46.12 20.32
C LYS A 665 16.86 45.72 20.15
N THR A 666 17.64 45.92 21.20
CA THR A 666 18.98 45.39 21.47
C THR A 666 19.85 45.16 20.23
N ASP A 667 20.73 46.12 19.94
CA ASP A 667 21.77 46.08 18.88
C ASP A 667 21.28 45.77 17.46
N SER A 668 19.99 45.96 17.20
CA SER A 668 19.37 45.67 15.91
C SER A 668 19.44 46.93 15.01
N ASN A 669 19.58 46.68 13.70
CA ASN A 669 19.75 47.79 12.72
C ASN A 669 18.95 47.49 11.40
N PRO A 670 17.64 47.42 11.42
CA PRO A 670 16.84 47.26 10.21
C PRO A 670 16.77 48.56 9.39
N ILE A 671 16.51 48.41 8.11
CA ILE A 671 16.24 49.51 7.18
C ILE A 671 14.73 49.51 6.87
N LEU A 672 14.06 50.63 7.17
CA LEU A 672 12.63 50.76 6.92
C LEU A 672 12.38 51.80 5.82
N ARG A 673 11.63 51.44 4.77
CA ARG A 673 11.33 52.29 3.63
C ARG A 673 9.86 52.18 3.19
N ARG A 674 9.22 53.34 3.04
CA ARG A 674 7.87 53.41 2.42
C ARG A 674 6.81 52.46 3.02
N ASN A 675 6.97 52.08 4.29
CA ASN A 675 5.96 51.27 4.96
C ASN A 675 4.76 52.13 5.39
N LYS A 676 3.60 51.55 5.42
CA LYS A 676 2.39 52.15 6.01
C LYS A 676 2.11 51.43 7.33
N ILE A 677 2.04 52.20 8.43
CA ILE A 677 1.77 51.67 9.75
C ILE A 677 0.58 52.41 10.33
N TYR A 678 -0.49 51.75 10.65
CA TYR A 678 -1.73 52.39 11.06
C TYR A 678 -2.64 51.48 11.89
N ASP A 679 -3.67 52.04 12.51
CA ASP A 679 -4.70 51.39 13.30
C ASP A 679 -4.21 50.41 14.38
N GLY A 680 -2.98 50.55 14.83
CA GLY A 680 -2.44 49.78 15.96
C GLY A 680 -2.91 50.37 17.30
N ARG A 681 -3.00 49.51 18.32
CA ARG A 681 -3.42 49.96 19.68
C ARG A 681 -2.33 50.66 20.45
N GLU A 682 -1.08 50.55 20.05
CA GLU A 682 0.08 51.20 20.63
C GLU A 682 0.84 52.01 19.57
N ALA A 683 2.10 52.36 19.84
CA ALA A 683 2.91 53.15 18.95
C ALA A 683 3.17 52.47 17.60
N GLY A 684 3.27 53.25 16.53
CA GLY A 684 3.62 52.72 15.22
C GLY A 684 4.99 52.04 15.22
N ILE A 685 6.00 52.71 15.82
CA ILE A 685 7.35 52.16 15.97
C ILE A 685 7.85 52.40 17.39
N CYS A 686 8.41 51.36 17.99
CA CYS A 686 9.09 51.43 19.30
C CYS A 686 10.57 51.05 19.16
N ILE A 687 11.44 51.83 19.76
CA ILE A 687 12.89 51.60 19.74
C ILE A 687 13.39 51.52 21.17
N PHE A 688 14.16 50.50 21.49
CA PHE A 688 14.75 50.28 22.80
C PHE A 688 16.25 50.09 22.75
N ASN A 689 16.97 50.69 23.70
CA ASN A 689 18.38 50.44 24.00
C ASN A 689 19.36 50.35 22.82
N GLY A 690 20.04 51.49 22.51
CA GLY A 690 21.27 51.50 21.70
C GLY A 690 21.12 51.26 20.20
N VAL A 691 19.91 51.33 19.69
CA VAL A 691 19.66 51.06 18.28
C VAL A 691 20.14 52.20 17.38
N LYS A 692 20.88 51.83 16.34
CA LYS A 692 21.23 52.72 15.23
C LYS A 692 20.37 52.34 14.03
N GLY A 693 19.41 53.14 13.63
CA GLY A 693 18.52 52.87 12.49
C GLY A 693 18.66 53.94 11.40
N CYS A 694 18.58 53.53 10.15
CA CYS A 694 18.48 54.44 9.01
C CYS A 694 17.02 54.56 8.55
N TRP A 695 16.47 55.75 8.68
CA TRP A 695 15.07 56.05 8.40
C TRP A 695 14.94 56.83 7.09
N ARG A 696 14.31 56.27 6.05
CA ARG A 696 14.01 57.00 4.81
C ARG A 696 12.56 56.83 4.40
N ARG A 697 11.86 57.98 4.27
CA ARG A 697 10.50 58.12 3.73
C ARG A 697 9.46 57.14 4.27
N MET A 698 9.01 57.33 5.51
CA MET A 698 7.83 56.66 6.04
C MET A 698 6.58 57.54 5.92
N LYS A 699 5.45 56.94 5.60
CA LYS A 699 4.15 57.59 5.70
C LYS A 699 3.42 57.05 6.93
N PHE A 700 3.12 57.92 7.85
CA PHE A 700 2.23 57.67 8.98
C PHE A 700 0.90 58.36 8.64
N SER A 701 -0.14 57.60 8.40
CA SER A 701 -1.50 58.15 8.27
C SER A 701 -2.33 57.69 9.44
N GLU A 702 -2.92 58.68 10.14
CA GLU A 702 -3.88 58.54 11.23
C GLU A 702 -3.50 57.62 12.39
N MET A 703 -2.56 58.11 13.22
CA MET A 703 -2.36 57.50 14.54
C MET A 703 -3.17 58.25 15.59
N HIS A 704 -4.12 57.59 16.27
CA HIS A 704 -4.65 58.06 17.52
C HIS A 704 -3.63 57.87 18.62
N LYS A 705 -2.92 58.97 18.93
CA LYS A 705 -1.88 59.21 19.93
C LYS A 705 -0.43 58.87 19.47
N GLN A 706 0.30 59.96 19.23
CA GLN A 706 1.74 59.99 19.17
C GLN A 706 2.34 59.68 20.54
N VAL A 707 3.20 58.67 20.61
CA VAL A 707 4.27 58.59 21.62
C VAL A 707 5.54 58.15 20.91
N PHE A 708 6.53 59.03 20.91
CA PHE A 708 7.89 58.72 20.52
C PHE A 708 8.60 57.98 21.64
#